data_bf38fa00a457f0b318cb3d712f7e4e66
#
_entry.id   bf38fa00a457f0b318cb3d712f7e4e66
#
_cell.length_a   1.000
_cell.length_b   1.000
_cell.length_c   1.000
_cell.angle_alpha   90.00
_cell.angle_beta   90.00
_cell.angle_gamma   90.00
#
_symmetry.space_group_name_H-M   'P 1'
#
loop_
_entity.id
_entity.type
_entity.pdbx_description
1 polymer ?
#
loop_
_entity_poly.entity_id
_entity_poly.type
_entity_poly.pdbx_seq_one_letter_code
_entity_poly.pdbx_strand_id
1 'polypeptide(L)'
;MQFTDKIDCFKDFSVNELFLLTFVSNFIVNLIVLTKSQEVLTQIFNMKKISILVLFLVVQLVKSNAQVLINEYSCSNITTVLDAYNQRSDWMELYNAGAVGVNLTGYYLSDDPSNLMKWQIPAVTVMNPAARKMVYFSGRGVVHAGTGQIHPDFKLRQTIGDWVILSDPAGSVVDSFKLKITQRNHSWGREIDASPNWGLFNVPTPNTTNNAQQTYVSYAPKVVFSQAAGFYAGTQNITLTCPDPNVTIRYTINGAAPTVASTLYTGPIAVAATTAIRAIAIHNNTSILNSMIETNTYFINETSTMDIVSLCGTYQGAGSLFNNSTNIYSSFEYFTNTGTQILEMEGGRASRHGNDSWAYPQKGMDFEAMDESGDKDAFYHKLFGTSLRDKFDRIMLKAAGSDNYWNNQPGNPGPDNGAHLRDVFAQTLGEKYNLDMDFRRWHPVLVFINGQYWGVYDMRERVDADYFEYYYGKDRSKVDHLSYWGGLNIRMGSDTGWNNLYTYITSNNMAVPANYNHVKQYLNVNSFCQYFIINSYLVNKDWLNWNTMWWRGRGNNNPIKWRYAMWDMDAICLLDQPNYTGLSNTTANNNPCEPENLFQNNSTIKHTDMLTNLLDNAEFSQAYKDNWLLMLNGPFECKNIIAHLDSIENILTPEMTRQAVRWGGSLANWQANVDSVRSFLQARCTVINSKLDTCLDLNPQELKLNVSPPGSGTIALDGDIKAPYVWSRLIEGDSIYTLKATPTGGQYWAFDHWEKQEPTNTMNPNMTTDLVQFDYKKKDSVIAFFKYFNYDSVEVTFDVNPPGTGTIAVNGNTISSYPTTLTLDRRLAYSLFGNASTSYKFINWSKNNATTTITPINNKNATLNYLDKEVVVANFEYVPPPPPPPPLPTLTGVVKDVFIPNAFSPNGDGKNDLFNVRLGIDAIGIDVTLFDRWGAEVFHSTKMNDGWDGLYKGKKADMGTYQYVVKVKFRGNSVETYTGDFTLVR
;
A
#
# COMPACT_ATOMS: atom_id res chain seq x y z
N MET A 1 0.89 1.08 65.40
CA MET A 1 2.03 1.49 64.56
C MET A 1 1.59 1.24 63.14
N GLN A 2 1.33 2.31 62.39
CA GLN A 2 0.76 2.29 61.06
C GLN A 2 1.79 1.77 60.03
N PHE A 3 1.36 0.82 59.21
CA PHE A 3 2.12 0.17 58.15
C PHE A 3 1.75 0.80 56.79
N THR A 4 1.89 2.10 56.60
CA THR A 4 1.48 2.75 55.36
C THR A 4 2.62 3.37 54.51
N ASP A 5 3.87 3.36 54.97
CA ASP A 5 4.94 4.12 54.30
C ASP A 5 6.13 3.29 53.74
N LYS A 6 5.91 2.03 53.35
CA LYS A 6 6.97 1.23 52.67
C LYS A 6 6.44 0.31 51.58
N ILE A 7 5.53 0.79 50.74
CA ILE A 7 5.05 -0.01 49.58
C ILE A 7 5.82 0.33 48.29
N ASP A 8 6.59 1.40 48.24
CA ASP A 8 7.33 1.77 47.03
C ASP A 8 8.61 0.97 46.73
N CYS A 9 9.00 0.06 47.64
CA CYS A 9 10.20 -0.76 47.44
C CYS A 9 9.96 -2.10 46.70
N PHE A 10 8.70 -2.41 46.33
CA PHE A 10 8.33 -3.73 45.76
C PHE A 10 7.86 -3.69 44.31
N LYS A 11 8.08 -2.61 43.60
CA LYS A 11 7.63 -2.49 42.21
C LYS A 11 8.44 -3.31 41.21
N ASP A 12 9.53 -3.92 41.62
CA ASP A 12 10.47 -4.62 40.72
C ASP A 12 10.46 -6.15 40.86
N PHE A 13 9.47 -6.75 41.56
CA PHE A 13 9.40 -8.21 41.72
C PHE A 13 8.41 -8.84 40.75
N SER A 14 8.79 -10.01 40.19
CA SER A 14 7.91 -10.80 39.34
C SER A 14 6.72 -11.39 40.13
N VAL A 15 5.62 -11.74 39.44
CA VAL A 15 4.39 -12.31 40.07
C VAL A 15 4.69 -13.55 40.91
N ASN A 16 5.69 -14.36 40.56
CA ASN A 16 6.11 -15.56 41.29
C ASN A 16 6.84 -15.22 42.61
N GLU A 17 7.62 -14.15 42.63
CA GLU A 17 8.32 -13.69 43.82
C GLU A 17 7.34 -13.09 44.85
N LEU A 18 6.32 -12.37 44.38
CA LEU A 18 5.24 -11.89 45.24
C LEU A 18 4.41 -13.06 45.87
N PHE A 19 4.19 -14.12 45.09
CA PHE A 19 3.44 -15.29 45.59
C PHE A 19 4.21 -16.05 46.69
N LEU A 20 5.53 -16.19 46.53
CA LEU A 20 6.40 -16.84 47.53
C LEU A 20 6.49 -16.01 48.82
N LEU A 21 6.63 -14.68 48.71
CA LEU A 21 6.65 -13.75 49.82
C LEU A 21 5.31 -13.74 50.58
N THR A 22 4.18 -13.84 49.89
CA THR A 22 2.84 -13.91 50.50
C THR A 22 2.62 -15.24 51.20
N PHE A 23 3.10 -16.35 50.66
CA PHE A 23 3.00 -17.67 51.24
C PHE A 23 3.84 -17.77 52.53
N VAL A 24 5.07 -17.27 52.51
CA VAL A 24 5.96 -17.25 53.71
C VAL A 24 5.42 -16.30 54.78
N SER A 25 4.89 -15.14 54.40
CA SER A 25 4.26 -14.18 55.34
C SER A 25 3.07 -14.79 56.05
N ASN A 26 2.17 -15.48 55.35
CA ASN A 26 0.99 -16.13 55.93
C ASN A 26 1.36 -17.34 56.80
N PHE A 27 2.41 -18.08 56.49
CA PHE A 27 2.92 -19.17 57.28
C PHE A 27 3.49 -18.67 58.62
N ILE A 28 4.23 -17.55 58.63
CA ILE A 28 4.80 -16.93 59.83
C ILE A 28 3.70 -16.33 60.73
N VAL A 29 2.68 -15.70 60.15
CA VAL A 29 1.56 -15.12 60.93
C VAL A 29 0.76 -16.24 61.66
N ASN A 30 0.53 -17.38 61.01
CA ASN A 30 -0.19 -18.50 61.63
C ASN A 30 0.62 -19.21 62.73
N LEU A 31 1.98 -19.16 62.69
CA LEU A 31 2.83 -19.72 63.72
C LEU A 31 2.86 -18.87 65.00
N ILE A 32 2.64 -17.55 64.90
CA ILE A 32 2.65 -16.58 66.01
C ILE A 32 1.37 -16.67 66.88
N VAL A 33 0.28 -17.16 66.31
CA VAL A 33 -1.04 -17.24 66.99
C VAL A 33 -1.10 -18.46 67.99
N LEU A 34 -0.14 -19.39 67.90
CA LEU A 34 -0.20 -20.69 68.62
C LEU A 34 0.67 -20.82 69.88
N THR A 35 1.47 -19.78 70.35
CA THR A 35 2.34 -19.96 71.54
C THR A 35 2.26 -18.79 72.54
N LYS A 36 2.02 -19.15 73.83
CA LYS A 36 1.80 -18.23 74.94
C LYS A 36 2.97 -18.15 75.95
N SER A 37 4.25 -18.49 75.63
CA SER A 37 5.32 -18.39 76.61
C SER A 37 6.50 -17.50 76.12
N GLN A 38 7.08 -16.71 77.08
CA GLN A 38 8.13 -15.72 76.74
C GLN A 38 9.48 -16.34 76.33
N GLU A 39 9.85 -17.56 76.83
CA GLU A 39 11.08 -18.20 76.37
C GLU A 39 11.04 -18.73 74.93
N VAL A 40 9.90 -19.18 74.49
CA VAL A 40 9.68 -19.60 73.13
C VAL A 40 9.72 -18.41 72.19
N LEU A 41 9.28 -17.22 72.61
CA LEU A 41 9.35 -15.96 71.84
C LEU A 41 10.80 -15.52 71.52
N THR A 42 11.75 -15.74 72.49
CA THR A 42 13.18 -15.39 72.29
C THR A 42 13.85 -16.38 71.34
N GLN A 43 13.55 -17.66 71.39
CA GLN A 43 14.00 -18.63 70.41
C GLN A 43 13.37 -18.40 69.03
N ILE A 44 12.12 -18.08 68.94
CA ILE A 44 11.43 -17.72 67.70
C ILE A 44 11.99 -16.41 67.11
N PHE A 45 12.38 -15.43 67.95
CA PHE A 45 13.03 -14.20 67.45
C PHE A 45 14.44 -14.42 66.86
N ASN A 46 15.21 -15.35 67.48
CA ASN A 46 16.52 -15.79 66.99
C ASN A 46 16.36 -16.67 65.71
N MET A 47 15.38 -17.57 65.67
CA MET A 47 15.05 -18.30 64.42
C MET A 47 14.57 -17.38 63.29
N LYS A 48 13.79 -16.32 63.62
CA LYS A 48 13.40 -15.30 62.64
C LYS A 48 14.60 -14.55 62.05
N LYS A 49 15.57 -14.17 62.83
CA LYS A 49 16.83 -13.57 62.32
C LYS A 49 17.60 -14.52 61.42
N ILE A 50 17.66 -15.81 61.80
CA ILE A 50 18.30 -16.88 61.02
C ILE A 50 17.50 -17.13 59.73
N SER A 51 16.15 -17.20 59.80
CA SER A 51 15.28 -17.38 58.62
C SER A 51 15.32 -16.20 57.67
N ILE A 52 15.37 -14.96 58.20
CA ILE A 52 15.54 -13.76 57.38
C ILE A 52 16.93 -13.72 56.76
N LEU A 53 17.99 -14.16 57.50
CA LEU A 53 19.35 -14.27 56.97
C LEU A 53 19.45 -15.36 55.89
N VAL A 54 18.80 -16.51 56.12
CA VAL A 54 18.74 -17.62 55.16
C VAL A 54 17.89 -17.19 53.92
N LEU A 55 16.78 -16.50 54.14
CA LEU A 55 15.97 -15.95 53.05
C LEU A 55 16.74 -14.90 52.24
N PHE A 56 17.51 -14.02 52.90
CA PHE A 56 18.39 -13.06 52.29
C PHE A 56 19.54 -13.74 51.51
N LEU A 57 20.09 -14.82 52.08
CA LEU A 57 21.11 -15.65 51.40
C LEU A 57 20.50 -16.45 50.22
N VAL A 58 19.28 -16.95 50.36
CA VAL A 58 18.57 -17.65 49.26
C VAL A 58 18.15 -16.66 48.18
N VAL A 59 17.72 -15.46 48.51
CA VAL A 59 17.43 -14.39 47.53
C VAL A 59 18.72 -13.91 46.84
N GLN A 60 19.83 -13.86 47.59
CA GLN A 60 21.16 -13.58 46.99
C GLN A 60 21.62 -14.73 46.07
N LEU A 61 21.32 -15.98 46.45
CA LEU A 61 21.65 -17.19 45.69
C LEU A 61 20.73 -17.31 44.42
N VAL A 62 19.49 -16.92 44.49
CA VAL A 62 18.55 -16.90 43.35
C VAL A 62 18.91 -15.77 42.40
N LYS A 63 19.42 -14.61 42.87
CA LYS A 63 19.96 -13.57 42.02
C LYS A 63 21.30 -13.94 41.33
N SER A 64 21.89 -15.04 41.75
CA SER A 64 23.22 -15.51 41.25
C SER A 64 23.14 -16.39 40.00
N ASN A 65 21.99 -16.57 39.36
CA ASN A 65 21.85 -17.57 38.29
C ASN A 65 21.77 -17.04 36.85
N ALA A 66 21.77 -15.76 36.62
CA ALA A 66 21.99 -15.27 35.25
C ALA A 66 23.49 -15.36 34.95
N GLN A 67 23.89 -16.48 34.40
CA GLN A 67 25.31 -16.76 34.08
C GLN A 67 25.75 -15.97 32.83
N VAL A 68 24.80 -15.70 31.91
CA VAL A 68 25.05 -14.90 30.71
C VAL A 68 24.16 -13.65 30.79
N LEU A 69 24.78 -12.50 30.56
CA LEU A 69 24.12 -11.18 30.60
C LEU A 69 24.31 -10.44 29.30
N ILE A 70 23.36 -9.61 28.94
CA ILE A 70 23.50 -8.58 27.92
C ILE A 70 24.41 -7.49 28.53
N ASN A 71 25.61 -7.32 27.98
CA ASN A 71 26.62 -6.42 28.52
C ASN A 71 26.60 -5.05 27.90
N GLU A 72 26.39 -4.97 26.59
CA GLU A 72 26.32 -3.74 25.80
C GLU A 72 25.51 -3.99 24.52
N TYR A 73 24.84 -2.95 24.00
CA TYR A 73 24.20 -3.00 22.68
C TYR A 73 24.29 -1.62 21.98
N SER A 74 24.24 -1.65 20.64
CA SER A 74 24.14 -0.45 19.83
C SER A 74 23.22 -0.70 18.62
N CYS A 75 22.19 0.17 18.48
CA CYS A 75 21.38 0.29 17.29
C CYS A 75 21.83 1.48 16.41
N SER A 76 23.00 2.03 16.67
CA SER A 76 23.56 3.22 16.03
C SER A 76 24.93 2.97 15.39
N ASN A 77 25.18 1.74 14.97
CA ASN A 77 26.46 1.29 14.42
C ASN A 77 26.70 1.80 12.99
N ILE A 78 27.21 3.01 12.87
CA ILE A 78 27.54 3.62 11.57
C ILE A 78 28.98 3.35 11.16
N THR A 79 29.93 3.45 12.11
CA THR A 79 31.38 3.29 11.83
C THR A 79 32.11 2.43 12.84
N THR A 80 31.43 1.97 13.91
CA THR A 80 32.07 1.40 15.08
C THR A 80 32.66 0.02 14.80
N VAL A 81 31.84 -0.95 14.32
CA VAL A 81 32.28 -2.33 14.12
C VAL A 81 31.64 -2.91 12.87
N LEU A 82 32.40 -3.78 12.16
CA LEU A 82 31.92 -4.59 11.03
C LEU A 82 31.62 -6.01 11.52
N ASP A 83 30.54 -6.59 11.01
CA ASP A 83 30.26 -8.00 11.18
C ASP A 83 31.10 -8.86 10.23
N ALA A 84 30.99 -10.20 10.33
CA ALA A 84 31.72 -11.15 9.50
C ALA A 84 31.39 -11.07 7.99
N TYR A 85 30.35 -10.34 7.63
CA TYR A 85 29.93 -10.07 6.24
C TYR A 85 30.33 -8.68 5.76
N ASN A 86 31.19 -7.98 6.49
CA ASN A 86 31.61 -6.61 6.24
C ASN A 86 30.44 -5.61 6.22
N GLN A 87 29.42 -5.86 7.06
CA GLN A 87 28.28 -4.97 7.23
C GLN A 87 28.25 -4.33 8.62
N ARG A 88 27.61 -3.18 8.72
CA ARG A 88 27.44 -2.45 9.96
C ARG A 88 26.02 -2.69 10.46
N SER A 89 25.83 -3.87 11.03
CA SER A 89 24.56 -4.26 11.65
C SER A 89 24.48 -3.75 13.08
N ASP A 90 23.26 -3.56 13.59
CA ASP A 90 23.02 -3.41 15.01
C ASP A 90 23.63 -4.60 15.74
N TRP A 91 24.12 -4.36 16.96
CA TRP A 91 24.79 -5.43 17.67
C TRP A 91 24.47 -5.41 19.16
N MET A 92 24.65 -6.57 19.77
CA MET A 92 24.61 -6.80 21.19
C MET A 92 25.80 -7.66 21.59
N GLU A 93 26.39 -7.35 22.73
CA GLU A 93 27.42 -8.16 23.37
C GLU A 93 26.81 -8.95 24.52
N LEU A 94 26.98 -10.25 24.51
CA LEU A 94 26.71 -11.14 25.64
C LEU A 94 28.01 -11.37 26.42
N TYR A 95 27.91 -11.36 27.75
CA TYR A 95 29.01 -11.59 28.66
C TYR A 95 28.68 -12.74 29.61
N ASN A 96 29.59 -13.73 29.76
CA ASN A 96 29.47 -14.80 30.72
C ASN A 96 30.06 -14.38 32.08
N ALA A 97 29.21 -13.94 32.98
CA ALA A 97 29.56 -13.52 34.34
C ALA A 97 29.75 -14.72 35.30
N GLY A 98 29.45 -15.93 34.87
CA GLY A 98 29.55 -17.15 35.69
C GLY A 98 30.95 -17.73 35.74
N ALA A 99 31.12 -18.69 36.66
CA ALA A 99 32.40 -19.41 36.87
C ALA A 99 32.57 -20.64 35.95
N VAL A 100 31.55 -20.97 35.14
CA VAL A 100 31.54 -22.12 34.22
C VAL A 100 31.18 -21.71 32.80
N GLY A 101 31.59 -22.56 31.84
CA GLY A 101 31.22 -22.32 30.42
C GLY A 101 29.73 -22.52 30.17
N VAL A 102 29.15 -21.65 29.32
CA VAL A 102 27.72 -21.72 28.92
C VAL A 102 27.64 -22.04 27.46
N ASN A 103 26.79 -23.00 27.10
CA ASN A 103 26.42 -23.29 25.72
C ASN A 103 25.10 -22.57 25.38
N LEU A 104 25.17 -21.60 24.47
CA LEU A 104 23.96 -20.82 24.03
C LEU A 104 23.14 -21.55 22.97
N THR A 105 23.55 -22.73 22.53
CA THR A 105 22.76 -23.53 21.58
C THR A 105 21.37 -23.79 22.15
N GLY A 106 20.35 -23.44 21.39
CA GLY A 106 18.95 -23.62 21.78
C GLY A 106 18.33 -22.45 22.58
N TYR A 107 19.13 -21.48 23.01
CA TYR A 107 18.62 -20.23 23.57
C TYR A 107 17.87 -19.43 22.49
N TYR A 108 17.06 -18.46 22.90
CA TYR A 108 16.28 -17.62 21.99
C TYR A 108 16.68 -16.17 22.11
N LEU A 109 16.59 -15.47 20.97
CA LEU A 109 16.70 -14.02 20.90
C LEU A 109 15.39 -13.45 20.41
N SER A 110 14.98 -12.32 21.00
CA SER A 110 13.78 -11.59 20.59
C SER A 110 13.96 -10.08 20.74
N ASP A 111 13.22 -9.34 19.92
CA ASP A 111 12.99 -7.88 20.03
C ASP A 111 11.60 -7.56 20.60
N ASP A 112 10.77 -8.59 20.81
CA ASP A 112 9.36 -8.48 21.19
C ASP A 112 9.09 -9.26 22.48
N PRO A 113 8.72 -8.57 23.58
CA PRO A 113 8.42 -9.24 24.86
C PRO A 113 7.16 -10.13 24.82
N SER A 114 6.31 -10.02 23.78
CA SER A 114 5.19 -10.93 23.57
C SER A 114 5.58 -12.23 22.87
N ASN A 115 6.78 -12.31 22.28
CA ASN A 115 7.31 -13.46 21.57
C ASN A 115 8.74 -13.79 22.02
N LEU A 116 8.92 -14.31 23.22
CA LEU A 116 10.24 -14.58 23.82
C LEU A 116 11.06 -15.63 23.06
N MET A 117 10.44 -16.46 22.24
CA MET A 117 11.06 -17.53 21.46
C MET A 117 11.12 -17.22 19.97
N LYS A 118 11.31 -15.93 19.58
CA LYS A 118 11.24 -15.45 18.20
C LYS A 118 12.25 -16.14 17.29
N TRP A 119 13.53 -16.22 17.69
CA TRP A 119 14.57 -16.85 16.91
C TRP A 119 15.50 -17.70 17.80
N GLN A 120 15.64 -18.98 17.46
CA GLN A 120 16.46 -19.91 18.20
C GLN A 120 17.91 -19.85 17.74
N ILE A 121 18.83 -19.69 18.66
CA ILE A 121 20.29 -19.73 18.40
C ILE A 121 20.66 -21.14 17.94
N PRO A 122 21.20 -21.31 16.72
CA PRO A 122 21.74 -22.59 16.25
C PRO A 122 22.98 -23.01 17.05
N ALA A 123 23.63 -24.12 16.64
CA ALA A 123 24.82 -24.58 17.31
C ALA A 123 25.94 -23.52 17.34
N VAL A 124 26.42 -23.20 18.54
CA VAL A 124 27.47 -22.22 18.80
C VAL A 124 28.53 -22.81 19.75
N THR A 125 29.74 -22.24 19.71
CA THR A 125 30.81 -22.60 20.67
C THR A 125 30.45 -22.15 22.09
N VAL A 126 30.86 -22.91 23.08
CA VAL A 126 30.70 -22.61 24.50
C VAL A 126 31.33 -21.25 24.83
N MET A 127 30.63 -20.40 25.57
CA MET A 127 31.16 -19.17 26.16
C MET A 127 31.85 -19.51 27.48
N ASN A 128 33.20 -19.45 27.51
CA ASN A 128 33.95 -19.63 28.74
C ASN A 128 33.65 -18.52 29.78
N PRO A 129 34.00 -18.70 31.05
CA PRO A 129 33.96 -17.63 32.06
C PRO A 129 34.66 -16.36 31.58
N ALA A 130 34.06 -15.21 31.82
CA ALA A 130 34.48 -13.88 31.38
C ALA A 130 34.61 -13.70 29.84
N ALA A 131 34.11 -14.65 29.05
CA ALA A 131 34.07 -14.52 27.59
C ALA A 131 32.93 -13.60 27.13
N ARG A 132 33.15 -12.97 25.96
CA ARG A 132 32.18 -12.16 25.25
C ARG A 132 31.72 -12.85 23.97
N LYS A 133 30.50 -12.60 23.54
CA LYS A 133 29.94 -13.15 22.32
C LYS A 133 29.12 -12.04 21.61
N MET A 134 29.54 -11.74 20.39
CA MET A 134 28.84 -10.73 19.56
C MET A 134 27.64 -11.34 18.86
N VAL A 135 26.53 -10.64 18.94
CA VAL A 135 25.29 -10.88 18.20
C VAL A 135 25.06 -9.68 17.28
N TYR A 136 24.90 -9.93 15.98
CA TYR A 136 24.63 -8.89 14.98
C TYR A 136 23.23 -9.06 14.42
N PHE A 137 22.35 -8.12 14.65
CA PHE A 137 20.94 -8.18 14.21
C PHE A 137 20.82 -7.82 12.72
N SER A 138 21.32 -8.70 11.89
CA SER A 138 21.47 -8.49 10.45
C SER A 138 20.33 -9.03 9.59
N GLY A 139 19.36 -9.73 10.20
CA GLY A 139 18.23 -10.35 9.50
C GLY A 139 18.63 -11.63 8.71
N ARG A 140 19.78 -12.28 9.02
CA ARG A 140 20.30 -13.42 8.24
C ARG A 140 19.82 -14.79 8.72
N GLY A 141 19.51 -14.94 10.00
CA GLY A 141 19.06 -16.20 10.59
C GLY A 141 20.14 -17.28 10.65
N VAL A 142 21.40 -16.92 10.93
CA VAL A 142 22.54 -17.87 10.89
C VAL A 142 23.56 -17.60 11.99
N VAL A 143 24.41 -18.62 12.28
CA VAL A 143 25.68 -18.43 12.96
C VAL A 143 26.81 -18.53 11.93
N HIS A 144 27.67 -17.51 11.86
CA HIS A 144 28.75 -17.47 10.90
C HIS A 144 29.83 -18.55 11.23
N ALA A 145 30.04 -19.48 10.31
CA ALA A 145 30.89 -20.68 10.57
C ALA A 145 32.35 -20.35 10.94
N GLY A 146 32.93 -19.30 10.34
CA GLY A 146 34.33 -18.93 10.54
C GLY A 146 34.60 -18.14 11.82
N THR A 147 33.69 -17.29 12.26
CA THR A 147 33.88 -16.39 13.43
C THR A 147 33.00 -16.76 14.61
N GLY A 148 31.96 -17.57 14.41
CA GLY A 148 30.97 -17.92 15.42
C GLY A 148 30.12 -16.75 15.86
N GLN A 149 30.08 -15.66 15.08
CA GLN A 149 29.15 -14.53 15.29
C GLN A 149 27.72 -15.01 15.09
N ILE A 150 26.82 -14.52 15.93
CA ILE A 150 25.39 -14.87 15.89
C ILE A 150 24.65 -13.78 15.10
N HIS A 151 23.85 -14.20 14.12
CA HIS A 151 23.09 -13.29 13.24
C HIS A 151 21.62 -13.73 13.25
N PRO A 152 20.77 -13.15 14.13
CA PRO A 152 19.32 -13.39 14.10
C PRO A 152 18.69 -13.04 12.76
N ASP A 153 17.47 -13.57 12.51
CA ASP A 153 16.69 -13.32 11.30
C ASP A 153 15.89 -12.02 11.33
N PHE A 154 16.08 -11.20 12.35
CA PHE A 154 15.46 -9.89 12.52
C PHE A 154 16.50 -8.80 12.80
N LYS A 155 16.07 -7.53 12.66
CA LYS A 155 16.83 -6.32 13.00
C LYS A 155 16.25 -5.66 14.23
N LEU A 156 17.00 -4.77 14.87
CA LEU A 156 16.51 -3.93 15.96
C LEU A 156 16.15 -2.53 15.45
N ARG A 157 15.21 -1.87 16.14
CA ARG A 157 14.83 -0.48 15.88
C ARG A 157 14.65 0.27 17.19
N GLN A 158 15.57 1.18 17.46
CA GLN A 158 15.54 1.96 18.70
C GLN A 158 14.41 2.99 18.73
N THR A 159 14.02 3.51 17.58
CA THR A 159 13.04 4.61 17.46
C THR A 159 11.61 4.17 17.70
N ILE A 160 11.29 2.88 17.53
CA ILE A 160 9.98 2.30 17.87
C ILE A 160 9.96 1.61 19.23
N GLY A 161 11.11 1.55 19.90
CA GLY A 161 11.20 1.05 21.27
C GLY A 161 11.19 -0.48 21.38
N ASP A 162 11.82 -1.16 20.44
CA ASP A 162 12.10 -2.61 20.49
C ASP A 162 12.87 -3.00 21.77
N TRP A 163 13.04 -4.28 21.98
CA TRP A 163 13.80 -4.85 23.08
C TRP A 163 15.00 -5.63 22.58
N VAL A 164 15.94 -5.89 23.45
CA VAL A 164 16.89 -7.00 23.34
C VAL A 164 16.59 -7.99 24.46
N ILE A 165 16.25 -9.22 24.09
CA ILE A 165 15.82 -10.26 25.04
C ILE A 165 16.60 -11.52 24.74
N LEU A 166 17.23 -12.08 25.79
CA LEU A 166 17.83 -13.42 25.77
C LEU A 166 16.95 -14.32 26.63
N SER A 167 16.44 -15.41 26.06
CA SER A 167 15.66 -16.43 26.78
C SER A 167 16.38 -17.78 26.71
N ASP A 168 16.19 -18.58 27.77
CA ASP A 168 16.72 -19.94 27.85
C ASP A 168 15.95 -20.90 26.91
N PRO A 169 16.42 -22.17 26.77
CA PRO A 169 15.70 -23.15 25.95
C PRO A 169 14.28 -23.48 26.40
N ALA A 170 13.90 -23.14 27.63
CA ALA A 170 12.54 -23.30 28.16
C ALA A 170 11.66 -22.07 27.90
N GLY A 171 12.21 -21.00 27.32
CA GLY A 171 11.51 -19.75 27.05
C GLY A 171 11.47 -18.77 28.23
N SER A 172 12.26 -19.03 29.30
CA SER A 172 12.36 -18.08 30.42
C SER A 172 13.37 -16.98 30.10
N VAL A 173 13.01 -15.73 30.39
CA VAL A 173 13.92 -14.60 30.19
C VAL A 173 15.15 -14.74 31.08
N VAL A 174 16.33 -14.75 30.47
CA VAL A 174 17.65 -14.75 31.14
C VAL A 174 18.07 -13.32 31.44
N ASP A 175 18.00 -12.46 30.44
CA ASP A 175 18.28 -11.02 30.56
C ASP A 175 17.54 -10.24 29.44
N SER A 176 17.20 -9.00 29.72
CA SER A 176 16.50 -8.16 28.74
C SER A 176 16.73 -6.68 29.02
N PHE A 177 16.67 -5.91 27.95
CA PHE A 177 16.75 -4.45 28.04
C PHE A 177 15.85 -3.82 26.98
N LYS A 178 15.04 -2.84 27.38
CA LYS A 178 14.28 -2.02 26.42
C LYS A 178 15.21 -1.02 25.75
N LEU A 179 15.21 -0.99 24.43
CA LEU A 179 16.09 -0.12 23.67
C LEU A 179 15.84 1.36 24.02
N LYS A 180 16.92 2.08 24.20
CA LYS A 180 16.91 3.53 24.38
C LYS A 180 17.54 4.18 23.16
N ILE A 181 16.99 5.34 22.77
CA ILE A 181 17.51 6.12 21.66
C ILE A 181 18.94 6.56 21.93
N THR A 182 19.81 6.36 20.94
CA THR A 182 21.20 6.79 20.94
C THR A 182 21.54 7.62 19.71
N GLN A 183 22.51 8.53 19.84
CA GLN A 183 23.15 9.17 18.71
C GLN A 183 24.06 8.16 17.98
N ARG A 184 24.39 8.47 16.73
CA ARG A 184 25.23 7.63 15.89
C ARG A 184 26.55 7.22 16.56
N ASN A 185 26.89 5.95 16.44
CA ASN A 185 28.06 5.34 17.05
C ASN A 185 28.09 5.36 18.58
N HIS A 186 26.96 5.54 19.23
CA HIS A 186 26.86 5.40 20.67
C HIS A 186 26.24 4.02 21.02
N SER A 187 26.37 3.60 22.29
CA SER A 187 25.80 2.37 22.81
C SER A 187 25.25 2.55 24.22
N TRP A 188 24.41 1.64 24.65
CA TRP A 188 24.05 1.45 26.04
C TRP A 188 24.69 0.17 26.54
N GLY A 189 25.31 0.20 27.72
CA GLY A 189 25.95 -0.95 28.29
C GLY A 189 26.01 -0.89 29.80
N ARG A 190 26.38 -2.00 30.40
CA ARG A 190 26.67 -2.04 31.84
C ARG A 190 27.90 -1.19 32.10
N GLU A 191 27.86 -0.31 33.11
CA GLU A 191 28.98 0.61 33.46
C GLU A 191 30.31 -0.13 33.71
N ILE A 192 30.19 -1.32 34.28
CA ILE A 192 31.27 -2.29 34.46
C ILE A 192 30.72 -3.65 34.02
N ASP A 193 31.53 -4.48 33.43
CA ASP A 193 31.12 -5.82 32.98
C ASP A 193 30.31 -6.52 34.09
N ALA A 194 29.12 -7.00 33.75
CA ALA A 194 28.15 -7.64 34.63
C ALA A 194 27.53 -6.74 35.73
N SER A 195 27.82 -5.47 35.77
CA SER A 195 27.17 -4.53 36.73
C SER A 195 25.66 -4.46 36.50
N PRO A 196 24.86 -4.29 37.56
CA PRO A 196 23.42 -3.99 37.40
C PRO A 196 23.17 -2.58 36.83
N ASN A 197 24.16 -1.66 36.93
CA ASN A 197 24.01 -0.28 36.48
C ASN A 197 24.33 -0.18 34.98
N TRP A 198 23.52 0.59 34.28
CA TRP A 198 23.65 0.85 32.86
C TRP A 198 24.01 2.31 32.61
N GLY A 199 24.95 2.54 31.68
CA GLY A 199 25.37 3.85 31.22
C GLY A 199 25.36 3.96 29.71
N LEU A 200 25.36 5.19 29.22
CA LEU A 200 25.50 5.55 27.82
C LEU A 200 26.98 5.68 27.49
N PHE A 201 27.44 5.07 26.43
CA PHE A 201 28.82 5.16 25.92
C PHE A 201 28.84 6.00 24.63
N ASN A 202 29.64 7.05 24.58
CA ASN A 202 29.91 7.77 23.34
C ASN A 202 31.06 7.13 22.52
N VAL A 203 31.78 6.19 23.13
CA VAL A 203 32.73 5.30 22.49
C VAL A 203 32.40 3.87 22.90
N PRO A 204 31.67 3.12 22.06
CA PRO A 204 31.29 1.74 22.33
C PRO A 204 32.50 0.79 22.53
N THR A 205 32.27 -0.28 23.26
CA THR A 205 33.33 -1.25 23.61
C THR A 205 33.06 -2.67 23.04
N PRO A 206 32.66 -2.85 21.78
CA PRO A 206 32.28 -4.17 21.24
C PRO A 206 33.48 -5.16 21.36
N ASN A 207 33.20 -6.33 21.96
CA ASN A 207 34.14 -7.41 22.21
C ASN A 207 35.36 -7.03 23.10
N THR A 208 35.20 -5.96 23.90
CA THR A 208 36.19 -5.52 24.89
C THR A 208 35.53 -5.25 26.23
N THR A 209 36.28 -4.93 27.28
CA THR A 209 35.74 -4.66 28.61
C THR A 209 35.16 -3.26 28.71
N ASN A 210 34.00 -3.10 29.36
CA ASN A 210 33.39 -1.82 29.69
C ASN A 210 34.15 -1.08 30.81
N ASN A 211 34.96 -1.77 31.59
CA ASN A 211 35.48 -1.30 32.88
C ASN A 211 36.38 -0.08 32.82
N ALA A 212 36.94 0.25 31.66
CA ALA A 212 37.84 1.39 31.49
C ALA A 212 37.21 2.56 30.74
N GLN A 213 35.99 2.41 30.28
CA GLN A 213 35.34 3.41 29.43
C GLN A 213 34.51 4.40 30.28
N GLN A 214 34.54 5.66 29.89
CA GLN A 214 33.66 6.66 30.48
C GLN A 214 32.21 6.42 30.08
N THR A 215 31.32 6.42 31.06
CA THR A 215 29.87 6.34 30.87
C THR A 215 29.20 7.67 31.14
N TYR A 216 28.06 7.85 30.51
CA TYR A 216 27.23 9.05 30.64
C TYR A 216 25.80 8.65 31.10
N VAL A 217 25.15 9.58 31.78
CA VAL A 217 23.80 9.32 32.36
C VAL A 217 22.71 9.42 31.28
N SER A 218 22.82 10.42 30.42
CA SER A 218 21.81 10.75 29.42
C SER A 218 22.32 11.74 28.38
N TYR A 219 21.47 12.06 27.43
CA TYR A 219 21.61 13.26 26.60
C TYR A 219 20.92 14.46 27.26
N ALA A 220 21.38 15.68 27.00
CA ALA A 220 20.65 16.90 27.28
C ALA A 220 19.32 16.92 26.50
N PRO A 221 18.27 17.57 27.02
CA PRO A 221 17.03 17.76 26.27
C PRO A 221 17.27 18.57 24.99
N LYS A 222 16.45 18.31 23.95
CA LYS A 222 16.48 19.08 22.71
C LYS A 222 16.17 20.56 22.94
N VAL A 223 16.71 21.40 22.08
CA VAL A 223 16.41 22.84 22.02
C VAL A 223 14.98 23.02 21.54
N VAL A 224 14.25 23.93 22.16
CA VAL A 224 12.87 24.30 21.79
C VAL A 224 12.90 25.66 21.12
N PHE A 225 12.30 25.77 19.97
CA PHE A 225 12.14 26.98 19.19
C PHE A 225 10.83 27.69 19.56
N SER A 226 10.83 29.01 19.65
CA SER A 226 9.62 29.77 19.99
C SER A 226 8.54 29.78 18.93
N GLN A 227 8.90 29.46 17.69
CA GLN A 227 7.99 29.36 16.56
C GLN A 227 8.28 28.04 15.83
N ALA A 228 7.23 27.41 15.33
CA ALA A 228 7.34 26.21 14.49
C ALA A 228 8.02 26.54 13.16
N ALA A 229 8.59 25.54 12.51
CA ALA A 229 9.02 25.66 11.11
C ALA A 229 7.82 25.95 10.20
N GLY A 230 8.00 26.69 9.11
CA GLY A 230 6.93 27.02 8.16
C GLY A 230 7.06 28.39 7.50
N PHE A 231 5.95 28.87 6.90
CA PHE A 231 5.91 30.13 6.14
C PHE A 231 5.54 31.32 7.04
N TYR A 232 6.24 32.44 6.85
CA TYR A 232 6.06 33.64 7.63
C TYR A 232 6.13 34.90 6.76
N ALA A 233 5.28 35.87 7.08
CA ALA A 233 5.37 37.20 6.49
C ALA A 233 6.33 38.06 7.27
N GLY A 234 7.32 38.68 6.59
CA GLY A 234 8.31 39.60 7.17
C GLY A 234 9.25 38.93 8.17
N THR A 235 10.12 39.72 8.74
CA THR A 235 11.17 39.29 9.67
C THR A 235 10.58 38.65 10.92
N GLN A 236 11.11 37.49 11.30
CA GLN A 236 10.76 36.78 12.52
C GLN A 236 11.91 36.87 13.54
N ASN A 237 11.57 36.92 14.83
CA ASN A 237 12.54 36.85 15.91
C ASN A 237 12.40 35.51 16.64
N ILE A 238 13.32 34.61 16.40
CA ILE A 238 13.28 33.25 16.93
C ILE A 238 14.05 33.16 18.24
N THR A 239 13.38 32.77 19.31
CA THR A 239 14.04 32.48 20.59
C THR A 239 14.24 30.99 20.74
N LEU A 240 15.39 30.63 21.31
CA LEU A 240 15.78 29.27 21.61
C LEU A 240 15.79 29.06 23.12
N THR A 241 15.16 28.00 23.58
CA THR A 241 15.13 27.59 24.99
C THR A 241 15.46 26.11 25.13
N CYS A 242 15.80 25.69 26.33
CA CYS A 242 15.93 24.28 26.68
C CYS A 242 15.22 24.02 28.01
N PRO A 243 14.51 22.89 28.18
CA PRO A 243 13.86 22.53 29.43
C PRO A 243 14.85 22.45 30.62
N ASP A 244 16.10 22.10 30.35
CA ASP A 244 17.16 22.11 31.35
C ASP A 244 17.91 23.47 31.31
N PRO A 245 17.91 24.22 32.43
CA PRO A 245 18.60 25.51 32.50
C PRO A 245 20.14 25.38 32.55
N ASN A 246 20.69 24.18 32.79
CA ASN A 246 22.13 23.95 32.91
C ASN A 246 22.81 23.69 31.58
N VAL A 247 22.27 24.21 30.49
CA VAL A 247 22.81 24.01 29.13
C VAL A 247 23.29 25.35 28.55
N THR A 248 24.25 25.24 27.63
CA THR A 248 24.63 26.28 26.68
C THR A 248 24.07 25.92 25.31
N ILE A 249 23.25 26.78 24.71
CA ILE A 249 22.69 26.56 23.37
C ILE A 249 23.66 27.11 22.32
N ARG A 250 23.98 26.29 21.32
CA ARG A 250 24.75 26.68 20.13
C ARG A 250 23.89 26.45 18.88
N TYR A 251 24.07 27.28 17.86
CA TYR A 251 23.29 27.19 16.63
C TYR A 251 24.09 27.51 15.38
N THR A 252 23.55 27.13 14.22
CA THR A 252 24.01 27.49 12.87
C THR A 252 22.83 27.90 12.00
N ILE A 253 23.10 28.69 10.95
CA ILE A 253 22.12 29.13 9.94
C ILE A 253 22.58 28.82 8.52
N ASN A 254 23.67 28.07 8.38
CA ASN A 254 24.28 27.70 7.10
C ASN A 254 24.12 26.21 6.75
N GLY A 255 23.23 25.51 7.47
CA GLY A 255 22.96 24.09 7.30
C GLY A 255 23.99 23.15 7.92
N ALA A 256 25.14 23.63 8.38
CA ALA A 256 26.12 22.80 9.08
C ALA A 256 25.55 22.28 10.41
N ALA A 257 25.95 21.07 10.81
CA ALA A 257 25.61 20.57 12.13
C ALA A 257 26.27 21.45 13.22
N PRO A 258 25.50 21.97 14.21
CA PRO A 258 26.07 22.79 15.28
C PRO A 258 27.00 21.98 16.18
N THR A 259 28.07 22.59 16.64
CA THR A 259 29.09 22.04 17.53
C THR A 259 29.37 22.99 18.70
N VAL A 260 30.24 22.58 19.61
CA VAL A 260 30.71 23.46 20.70
C VAL A 260 31.36 24.74 20.19
N ALA A 261 31.86 24.75 18.96
CA ALA A 261 32.48 25.90 18.32
C ALA A 261 31.50 26.81 17.55
N SER A 262 30.25 26.37 17.38
CA SER A 262 29.21 27.13 16.66
C SER A 262 28.78 28.38 17.45
N THR A 263 28.01 29.26 16.81
CA THR A 263 27.54 30.51 17.39
C THR A 263 26.83 30.29 18.72
N LEU A 264 27.24 31.00 19.75
CA LEU A 264 26.58 31.00 21.06
C LEU A 264 25.23 31.71 20.95
N TYR A 265 24.16 31.08 21.43
CA TYR A 265 22.89 31.75 21.55
C TYR A 265 22.88 32.70 22.77
N THR A 266 22.68 33.99 22.52
CA THR A 266 22.64 35.03 23.55
C THR A 266 21.35 35.85 23.54
N GLY A 267 20.44 35.59 22.61
CA GLY A 267 19.19 36.33 22.48
C GLY A 267 18.49 36.01 21.13
N PRO A 268 17.32 36.60 20.86
CA PRO A 268 16.52 36.31 19.69
C PRO A 268 17.30 36.40 18.37
N ILE A 269 17.12 35.41 17.49
CA ILE A 269 17.71 35.35 16.16
C ILE A 269 16.74 36.03 15.18
N ALA A 270 17.19 37.15 14.57
CA ALA A 270 16.39 37.82 13.55
C ALA A 270 16.52 37.10 12.21
N VAL A 271 15.40 36.58 11.72
CA VAL A 271 15.28 35.84 10.46
C VAL A 271 14.53 36.71 9.45
N ALA A 272 15.28 37.43 8.61
CA ALA A 272 14.73 38.33 7.60
C ALA A 272 14.60 37.75 6.19
N ALA A 273 15.18 36.59 5.96
CA ALA A 273 15.12 35.82 4.71
C ALA A 273 14.96 34.34 5.04
N THR A 274 14.51 33.53 4.05
CA THR A 274 14.37 32.07 4.21
C THR A 274 15.65 31.48 4.77
N THR A 275 15.55 30.86 5.96
CA THR A 275 16.68 30.38 6.74
C THR A 275 16.33 29.10 7.48
N ALA A 276 17.21 28.12 7.42
CA ALA A 276 17.16 26.96 8.29
C ALA A 276 18.09 27.17 9.50
N ILE A 277 17.50 27.09 10.69
CA ILE A 277 18.26 27.20 11.96
C ILE A 277 18.42 25.78 12.50
N ARG A 278 19.67 25.42 12.83
CA ARG A 278 19.99 24.16 13.50
C ARG A 278 20.58 24.47 14.87
N ALA A 279 20.08 23.80 15.91
CA ALA A 279 20.48 24.09 17.28
C ALA A 279 20.81 22.83 18.07
N ILE A 280 21.71 22.97 19.04
CA ILE A 280 22.13 21.92 19.98
C ILE A 280 22.27 22.50 21.39
N ALA A 281 21.82 21.70 22.39
CA ALA A 281 22.05 22.01 23.79
C ALA A 281 23.30 21.26 24.30
N ILE A 282 24.24 21.96 24.88
CA ILE A 282 25.47 21.44 25.46
C ILE A 282 25.35 21.57 26.97
N HIS A 283 25.35 20.44 27.69
CA HIS A 283 25.15 20.44 29.12
C HIS A 283 26.44 20.84 29.87
N ASN A 284 26.30 21.61 30.94
CA ASN A 284 27.43 22.06 31.77
C ASN A 284 28.01 20.93 32.63
N ASN A 285 27.20 19.87 32.95
CA ASN A 285 27.66 18.67 33.58
C ASN A 285 28.25 17.73 32.50
N THR A 286 29.53 17.40 32.60
CA THR A 286 30.27 16.55 31.67
C THR A 286 29.82 15.07 31.66
N SER A 287 28.98 14.63 32.61
CA SER A 287 28.37 13.32 32.63
C SER A 287 27.07 13.24 31.79
N ILE A 288 26.66 14.32 31.17
CA ILE A 288 25.50 14.38 30.27
C ILE A 288 26.02 14.80 28.89
N LEU A 289 25.68 14.00 27.87
CA LEU A 289 26.05 14.28 26.50
C LEU A 289 25.20 15.42 25.90
N ASN A 290 25.68 16.01 24.82
CA ASN A 290 24.96 17.02 24.07
C ASN A 290 23.60 16.46 23.59
N SER A 291 22.63 17.36 23.43
CA SER A 291 21.31 16.96 22.89
C SER A 291 21.40 16.40 21.48
N MET A 292 20.32 15.80 21.00
CA MET A 292 20.07 15.67 19.57
C MET A 292 19.99 17.08 18.96
N ILE A 293 20.35 17.19 17.69
CA ILE A 293 20.16 18.44 16.94
C ILE A 293 18.66 18.62 16.67
N GLU A 294 18.24 19.87 16.63
CA GLU A 294 16.89 20.25 16.20
C GLU A 294 17.02 21.24 15.05
N THR A 295 16.27 21.03 13.96
CA THR A 295 16.29 21.87 12.76
C THR A 295 14.91 22.42 12.48
N ASN A 296 14.82 23.75 12.28
CA ASN A 296 13.59 24.40 11.83
C ASN A 296 13.90 25.33 10.66
N THR A 297 13.17 25.17 9.55
CA THR A 297 13.25 26.08 8.40
C THR A 297 12.14 27.11 8.44
N TYR A 298 12.50 28.38 8.35
CA TYR A 298 11.59 29.52 8.28
C TYR A 298 11.63 30.11 6.87
N PHE A 299 10.51 29.98 6.15
CA PHE A 299 10.35 30.53 4.80
C PHE A 299 9.76 31.92 4.91
N ILE A 300 10.57 32.93 4.63
CA ILE A 300 10.18 34.35 4.80
C ILE A 300 9.67 34.91 3.48
N ASN A 301 8.39 35.34 3.47
CA ASN A 301 7.68 35.84 2.29
C ASN A 301 7.71 34.83 1.12
N GLU A 302 7.78 33.57 1.44
CA GLU A 302 7.78 32.48 0.47
C GLU A 302 6.35 32.18 -0.02
N THR A 303 6.21 31.87 -1.31
CA THR A 303 4.98 31.36 -1.91
C THR A 303 5.35 30.16 -2.77
N SER A 304 4.53 29.14 -2.76
CA SER A 304 4.75 27.92 -3.52
C SER A 304 3.44 27.35 -4.05
N THR A 305 3.49 26.79 -5.25
CA THR A 305 2.39 26.00 -5.83
C THR A 305 2.57 24.51 -5.59
N MET A 306 3.75 24.09 -5.14
CA MET A 306 4.13 22.71 -4.85
C MET A 306 4.50 22.58 -3.38
N ASP A 307 4.42 21.37 -2.87
CA ASP A 307 4.97 21.04 -1.55
C ASP A 307 6.49 21.25 -1.52
N ILE A 308 7.02 21.46 -0.33
CA ILE A 308 8.43 21.80 -0.15
C ILE A 308 9.16 20.75 0.66
N VAL A 309 10.35 20.39 0.21
CA VAL A 309 11.34 19.62 0.96
C VAL A 309 12.50 20.55 1.32
N SER A 310 12.77 20.72 2.63
CA SER A 310 13.94 21.44 3.13
C SER A 310 14.97 20.47 3.68
N LEU A 311 16.21 20.61 3.23
CA LEU A 311 17.33 19.75 3.56
C LEU A 311 18.48 20.57 4.16
N CYS A 312 19.06 20.10 5.28
CA CYS A 312 20.22 20.73 5.88
C CYS A 312 21.37 19.76 6.07
N GLY A 313 22.51 20.08 5.47
CA GLY A 313 23.70 19.22 5.53
C GLY A 313 24.83 19.70 4.63
N THR A 314 25.88 18.89 4.52
CA THR A 314 27.08 19.21 3.72
C THR A 314 26.87 18.82 2.25
N TYR A 315 25.94 19.52 1.57
CA TYR A 315 25.64 19.25 0.16
C TYR A 315 26.67 19.78 -0.80
N GLN A 316 27.36 20.90 -0.47
CA GLN A 316 28.37 21.57 -1.29
C GLN A 316 29.67 21.73 -0.53
N GLY A 317 30.78 21.92 -1.24
CA GLY A 317 32.12 22.10 -0.69
C GLY A 317 32.95 20.82 -0.60
N ALA A 318 34.09 20.88 0.05
CA ALA A 318 34.97 19.72 0.23
C ALA A 318 34.28 18.63 1.08
N GLY A 319 34.38 17.37 0.64
CA GLY A 319 33.76 16.24 1.32
C GLY A 319 32.24 16.18 1.27
N SER A 320 31.62 16.93 0.36
CA SER A 320 30.18 17.04 0.24
C SER A 320 29.55 15.99 -0.68
N LEU A 321 28.20 15.88 -0.64
CA LEU A 321 27.48 15.00 -1.54
C LEU A 321 27.69 15.40 -3.00
N PHE A 322 27.49 16.66 -3.34
CA PHE A 322 27.48 17.11 -4.76
C PHE A 322 28.87 17.22 -5.39
N ASN A 323 29.91 17.46 -4.60
CA ASN A 323 31.27 17.60 -5.13
C ASN A 323 32.06 16.28 -5.10
N ASN A 324 31.84 15.43 -4.11
CA ASN A 324 32.64 14.24 -3.88
C ASN A 324 31.84 12.93 -3.92
N SER A 325 30.50 12.98 -4.18
CA SER A 325 29.60 11.82 -4.07
C SER A 325 29.65 11.14 -2.69
N THR A 326 30.01 11.88 -1.65
CA THR A 326 30.10 11.39 -0.27
C THR A 326 28.70 11.32 0.32
N ASN A 327 28.28 10.20 0.85
CA ASN A 327 27.03 10.11 1.61
C ASN A 327 27.11 11.04 2.82
N ILE A 328 26.06 11.80 3.04
CA ILE A 328 26.01 12.77 4.15
C ILE A 328 24.79 12.48 5.02
N TYR A 329 24.85 12.94 6.26
CA TYR A 329 23.71 12.99 7.15
C TYR A 329 23.09 14.39 7.11
N SER A 330 21.78 14.41 6.92
CA SER A 330 21.03 15.61 6.66
C SER A 330 19.72 15.61 7.43
N SER A 331 19.20 16.79 7.79
CA SER A 331 17.79 16.90 8.15
C SER A 331 16.92 16.81 6.90
N PHE A 332 15.68 16.47 7.11
CA PHE A 332 14.63 16.45 6.12
C PHE A 332 13.36 17.01 6.76
N GLU A 333 12.86 18.10 6.21
CA GLU A 333 11.58 18.68 6.59
C GLU A 333 10.68 18.69 5.35
N TYR A 334 9.41 18.28 5.49
CA TYR A 334 8.44 18.29 4.41
C TYR A 334 7.25 19.18 4.79
N PHE A 335 6.93 20.11 3.91
CA PHE A 335 5.86 21.08 4.10
C PHE A 335 4.86 21.02 2.96
N THR A 336 3.59 21.24 3.27
CA THR A 336 2.61 21.54 2.23
C THR A 336 2.95 22.86 1.53
N ASN A 337 2.40 23.08 0.35
CA ASN A 337 2.48 24.33 -0.40
C ASN A 337 1.92 25.56 0.35
N THR A 338 1.19 25.33 1.45
CA THR A 338 0.68 26.39 2.36
C THR A 338 1.57 26.62 3.57
N GLY A 339 2.69 25.89 3.69
CA GLY A 339 3.69 26.06 4.73
C GLY A 339 3.45 25.26 6.01
N THR A 340 2.49 24.32 6.03
CA THR A 340 2.31 23.42 7.16
C THR A 340 3.37 22.32 7.11
N GLN A 341 4.17 22.19 8.17
CA GLN A 341 5.12 21.09 8.32
C GLN A 341 4.38 19.77 8.54
N ILE A 342 4.67 18.78 7.70
CA ILE A 342 4.05 17.44 7.74
C ILE A 342 5.00 16.42 8.34
N LEU A 343 6.27 16.48 7.97
CA LEU A 343 7.31 15.58 8.44
C LEU A 343 8.57 16.37 8.78
N GLU A 344 9.24 15.90 9.80
CA GLU A 344 10.60 16.31 10.16
C GLU A 344 11.42 15.06 10.45
N MET A 345 12.70 15.09 10.13
CA MET A 345 13.67 14.04 10.44
C MET A 345 15.06 14.65 10.60
N GLU A 346 15.74 14.28 11.66
CA GLU A 346 17.13 14.60 11.85
C GLU A 346 18.04 13.41 11.55
N GLY A 347 19.12 13.66 10.83
CA GLY A 347 20.13 12.63 10.60
C GLY A 347 19.78 11.54 9.60
N GLY A 348 18.81 11.75 8.73
CA GLY A 348 18.60 10.89 7.57
C GLY A 348 19.84 10.91 6.66
N ARG A 349 20.01 9.87 5.84
CA ARG A 349 21.15 9.74 4.93
C ARG A 349 20.80 10.17 3.52
N ALA A 350 21.45 11.23 3.05
CA ALA A 350 21.41 11.62 1.65
C ALA A 350 22.58 10.96 0.89
N SER A 351 22.29 10.37 -0.26
CA SER A 351 23.25 9.69 -1.13
C SER A 351 23.00 10.01 -2.60
N ARG A 352 24.01 9.76 -3.43
CA ARG A 352 23.93 9.97 -4.88
C ARG A 352 22.83 9.12 -5.50
N HIS A 353 21.98 9.79 -6.33
CA HIS A 353 21.06 9.11 -7.25
C HIS A 353 21.41 9.47 -8.69
N GLY A 354 21.48 8.47 -9.55
CA GLY A 354 21.85 8.63 -10.96
C GLY A 354 23.35 8.42 -11.21
N ASN A 355 23.71 8.25 -12.47
CA ASN A 355 25.09 8.12 -12.93
C ASN A 355 25.48 9.28 -13.85
N ASP A 356 25.07 9.26 -15.11
CA ASP A 356 25.41 10.28 -16.11
C ASP A 356 24.77 11.61 -15.78
N SER A 357 23.55 11.60 -15.22
CA SER A 357 22.85 12.79 -14.73
C SER A 357 23.61 13.55 -13.62
N TRP A 358 24.65 12.96 -13.02
CA TRP A 358 25.53 13.66 -12.07
C TRP A 358 26.51 14.63 -12.71
N ALA A 359 26.66 14.59 -14.03
CA ALA A 359 27.34 15.62 -14.77
C ALA A 359 26.62 16.98 -14.70
N TYR A 360 25.30 16.97 -14.55
CA TYR A 360 24.47 18.18 -14.51
C TYR A 360 24.57 18.93 -13.17
N PRO A 361 24.40 20.27 -13.17
CA PRO A 361 24.47 21.07 -11.95
C PRO A 361 23.41 20.70 -10.89
N GLN A 362 22.17 20.52 -11.30
CA GLN A 362 21.08 20.06 -10.45
C GLN A 362 21.10 18.51 -10.37
N LYS A 363 21.46 18.00 -9.22
CA LYS A 363 21.73 16.56 -9.03
C LYS A 363 20.60 15.85 -8.34
N GLY A 364 20.30 14.61 -8.78
CA GLY A 364 19.39 13.72 -8.09
C GLY A 364 20.00 13.14 -6.82
N MET A 365 19.18 12.81 -5.82
CA MET A 365 19.61 12.18 -4.59
C MET A 365 18.58 11.17 -4.06
N ASP A 366 19.07 10.13 -3.41
CA ASP A 366 18.26 9.27 -2.54
C ASP A 366 18.31 9.82 -1.12
N PHE A 367 17.21 9.77 -0.43
CA PHE A 367 17.12 10.10 0.99
C PHE A 367 16.54 8.91 1.76
N GLU A 368 17.25 8.45 2.78
CA GLU A 368 16.94 7.28 3.60
C GLU A 368 16.75 7.68 5.05
N ALA A 369 15.65 7.23 5.65
CA ALA A 369 15.45 7.30 7.08
C ALA A 369 16.46 6.40 7.79
N MET A 370 17.01 6.87 8.90
CA MET A 370 18.09 6.19 9.60
C MET A 370 17.73 6.00 11.07
N ASP A 371 17.21 4.83 11.45
CA ASP A 371 17.00 4.46 12.86
C ASP A 371 18.25 4.66 13.69
N GLU A 372 19.43 4.40 13.10
CA GLU A 372 20.75 4.55 13.69
C GLU A 372 21.08 6.01 14.08
N SER A 373 20.35 6.98 13.58
CA SER A 373 20.47 8.39 13.96
C SER A 373 19.64 8.75 15.19
N GLY A 374 18.78 7.84 15.65
CA GLY A 374 17.99 8.01 16.87
C GLY A 374 16.79 8.95 16.71
N ASP A 375 16.26 9.09 15.49
CA ASP A 375 15.11 9.96 15.25
C ASP A 375 13.93 9.17 14.62
N LYS A 376 14.03 8.74 13.37
CA LYS A 376 12.96 7.99 12.69
C LYS A 376 13.52 6.85 11.84
N ASP A 377 12.83 5.72 11.82
CA ASP A 377 13.15 4.56 10.98
C ASP A 377 12.51 4.64 9.58
N ALA A 378 11.51 5.52 9.39
CA ALA A 378 10.81 5.69 8.12
C ALA A 378 10.12 7.06 8.00
N PHE A 379 9.71 7.42 6.79
CA PHE A 379 8.79 8.50 6.50
C PHE A 379 7.37 8.01 6.72
N TYR A 380 6.70 8.46 7.77
CA TYR A 380 5.33 8.09 8.11
C TYR A 380 4.34 9.13 7.58
N HIS A 381 4.08 9.08 6.28
CA HIS A 381 3.08 9.93 5.61
C HIS A 381 2.74 9.39 4.23
N LYS A 382 1.53 9.67 3.73
CA LYS A 382 1.11 9.38 2.35
C LYS A 382 1.77 10.36 1.38
N LEU A 383 3.00 10.10 1.01
CA LEU A 383 3.79 10.99 0.15
C LEU A 383 3.31 11.02 -1.31
N PHE A 384 2.57 10.01 -1.75
CA PHE A 384 2.12 9.87 -3.15
C PHE A 384 0.60 9.73 -3.18
N GLY A 385 -0.08 10.74 -3.73
CA GLY A 385 -1.55 10.87 -3.66
C GLY A 385 -2.35 9.72 -4.29
N THR A 386 -1.74 8.93 -5.17
CA THR A 386 -2.35 7.76 -5.83
C THR A 386 -2.19 6.47 -5.01
N SER A 387 -1.43 6.49 -3.92
CA SER A 387 -1.14 5.35 -3.07
C SER A 387 -1.73 5.50 -1.66
N LEU A 388 -2.15 4.39 -1.07
CA LEU A 388 -2.50 4.31 0.36
C LEU A 388 -1.27 4.06 1.23
N ARG A 389 -0.11 3.76 0.64
CA ARG A 389 1.15 3.55 1.36
C ARG A 389 1.55 4.82 2.11
N ASP A 390 1.84 4.67 3.39
CA ASP A 390 2.16 5.76 4.31
C ASP A 390 3.46 5.55 5.09
N LYS A 391 4.20 4.48 4.75
CA LYS A 391 5.52 4.18 5.32
C LYS A 391 6.55 3.94 4.21
N PHE A 392 7.66 4.69 4.24
CA PHE A 392 8.76 4.58 3.28
C PHE A 392 10.09 4.67 4.02
N ASP A 393 10.97 3.68 3.85
CA ASP A 393 12.32 3.74 4.43
C ASP A 393 13.22 4.65 3.60
N ARG A 394 12.96 4.75 2.30
CA ARG A 394 13.74 5.57 1.36
C ARG A 394 12.87 6.16 0.27
N ILE A 395 13.18 7.39 -0.11
CA ILE A 395 12.59 8.13 -1.23
C ILE A 395 13.69 8.60 -2.19
N MET A 396 13.30 8.93 -3.42
CA MET A 396 14.18 9.59 -4.39
C MET A 396 13.73 11.04 -4.58
N LEU A 397 14.70 11.94 -4.68
CA LEU A 397 14.53 13.30 -5.16
C LEU A 397 15.30 13.38 -6.49
N LYS A 398 14.59 13.17 -7.61
CA LYS A 398 15.17 13.13 -8.97
C LYS A 398 15.02 14.51 -9.61
N ALA A 399 16.09 15.04 -10.17
CA ALA A 399 16.09 16.30 -10.93
C ALA A 399 15.89 16.00 -12.43
N ALA A 400 14.82 15.27 -12.79
CA ALA A 400 14.48 14.82 -14.14
C ALA A 400 15.55 14.02 -14.90
N GLY A 401 16.66 13.66 -14.26
CA GLY A 401 17.71 12.83 -14.88
C GLY A 401 18.38 13.53 -16.06
N SER A 402 18.50 12.83 -17.20
CA SER A 402 19.07 13.39 -18.44
C SER A 402 18.12 14.40 -19.11
N ASP A 403 16.84 14.40 -18.77
CA ASP A 403 15.83 15.37 -19.23
C ASP A 403 15.77 16.64 -18.38
N ASN A 404 16.78 16.90 -17.52
CA ASN A 404 16.82 18.06 -16.64
C ASN A 404 16.77 19.38 -17.44
N TYR A 405 16.10 20.40 -16.91
CA TYR A 405 16.06 21.76 -17.45
C TYR A 405 16.62 22.73 -16.40
N TRP A 406 17.63 23.49 -16.66
CA TRP A 406 18.42 23.80 -17.87
C TRP A 406 19.77 23.07 -17.88
N ASN A 407 20.19 22.47 -19.00
CA ASN A 407 21.39 21.63 -19.09
C ASN A 407 22.52 22.18 -19.96
N ASN A 408 22.27 23.21 -20.71
CA ASN A 408 23.23 23.77 -21.64
C ASN A 408 24.28 24.61 -20.92
N GLN A 409 25.29 23.97 -20.34
CA GLN A 409 26.40 24.67 -19.68
C GLN A 409 27.71 24.47 -20.43
N PRO A 410 28.57 25.51 -20.55
CA PRO A 410 29.88 25.38 -21.14
C PRO A 410 30.73 24.27 -20.51
N GLY A 411 31.13 23.29 -21.31
CA GLY A 411 31.91 22.14 -20.85
C GLY A 411 31.10 20.94 -20.32
N ASN A 412 29.77 21.05 -20.27
CA ASN A 412 28.87 19.96 -19.93
C ASN A 412 27.63 20.05 -20.85
N PRO A 413 27.73 19.57 -22.11
CA PRO A 413 26.61 19.63 -23.04
C PRO A 413 25.52 18.66 -22.59
N GLY A 414 24.56 19.14 -21.82
CA GLY A 414 23.31 18.46 -21.63
C GLY A 414 22.47 18.50 -22.90
N PRO A 415 21.34 17.78 -22.93
CA PRO A 415 20.43 17.83 -24.07
C PRO A 415 19.88 19.24 -24.27
N ASP A 416 19.93 19.77 -25.46
CA ASP A 416 19.42 21.10 -25.80
C ASP A 416 17.89 21.19 -25.64
N ASN A 417 17.19 20.05 -25.55
CA ASN A 417 15.73 19.94 -25.50
C ASN A 417 15.21 19.28 -24.22
N GLY A 418 15.88 19.42 -23.09
CA GLY A 418 15.40 18.96 -21.79
C GLY A 418 14.05 19.58 -21.42
N ALA A 419 13.04 18.76 -21.18
CA ALA A 419 11.67 19.17 -20.85
C ALA A 419 11.33 19.01 -19.34
N HIS A 420 12.19 18.39 -18.57
CA HIS A 420 12.03 18.15 -17.12
C HIS A 420 10.78 17.34 -16.75
N LEU A 421 10.27 16.49 -17.67
CA LEU A 421 9.02 15.75 -17.45
C LEU A 421 8.93 14.37 -18.12
N ARG A 422 9.86 13.98 -19.05
CA ARG A 422 9.71 12.76 -19.85
C ARG A 422 9.58 11.49 -19.03
N ASP A 423 10.43 11.27 -18.02
CA ASP A 423 10.35 10.09 -17.13
C ASP A 423 9.04 10.08 -16.33
N VAL A 424 8.66 11.23 -15.77
CA VAL A 424 7.39 11.39 -15.07
C VAL A 424 6.21 11.10 -15.99
N PHE A 425 6.22 11.66 -17.18
CA PHE A 425 5.18 11.47 -18.19
C PHE A 425 4.96 9.98 -18.50
N ALA A 426 6.01 9.22 -18.78
CA ALA A 426 5.88 7.79 -19.10
C ALA A 426 5.38 6.97 -17.90
N GLN A 427 5.95 7.21 -16.70
CA GLN A 427 5.62 6.47 -15.49
C GLN A 427 4.17 6.72 -15.05
N THR A 428 3.75 7.98 -14.99
CA THR A 428 2.40 8.35 -14.56
C THR A 428 1.34 8.03 -15.61
N LEU A 429 1.70 8.00 -16.91
CA LEU A 429 0.82 7.51 -17.98
C LEU A 429 0.49 6.02 -17.75
N GLY A 430 1.51 5.20 -17.50
CA GLY A 430 1.32 3.77 -17.23
C GLY A 430 0.51 3.51 -15.95
N GLU A 431 0.79 4.24 -14.89
CA GLU A 431 0.03 4.16 -13.63
C GLU A 431 -1.45 4.54 -13.83
N LYS A 432 -1.72 5.68 -14.50
CA LYS A 432 -3.07 6.19 -14.77
C LYS A 432 -3.96 5.19 -15.52
N TYR A 433 -3.38 4.42 -16.42
CA TYR A 433 -4.10 3.44 -17.23
C TYR A 433 -3.95 2.00 -16.70
N ASN A 434 -3.43 1.83 -15.47
CA ASN A 434 -3.27 0.53 -14.80
C ASN A 434 -2.59 -0.53 -15.69
N LEU A 435 -1.53 -0.15 -16.38
CA LEU A 435 -0.75 -1.12 -17.14
C LEU A 435 -0.18 -2.18 -16.20
N ASP A 436 -0.07 -3.42 -16.67
CA ASP A 436 0.37 -4.56 -15.85
C ASP A 436 1.88 -4.57 -15.61
N MET A 437 2.39 -3.47 -15.09
CA MET A 437 3.78 -3.24 -14.73
C MET A 437 3.86 -2.50 -13.41
N ASP A 438 5.07 -2.36 -12.87
CA ASP A 438 5.31 -1.55 -11.68
C ASP A 438 5.87 -0.18 -12.06
N PHE A 439 5.40 0.86 -11.37
CA PHE A 439 5.75 2.25 -11.65
C PHE A 439 6.29 2.92 -10.41
N ARG A 440 7.18 3.90 -10.62
CA ARG A 440 7.66 4.79 -9.57
C ARG A 440 6.70 5.96 -9.43
N ARG A 441 5.87 5.96 -8.40
CA ARG A 441 4.95 7.05 -8.14
C ARG A 441 5.66 8.38 -8.01
N TRP A 442 4.96 9.44 -8.35
CA TRP A 442 5.50 10.77 -8.47
C TRP A 442 4.73 11.77 -7.60
N HIS A 443 5.49 12.67 -6.97
CA HIS A 443 4.98 13.88 -6.35
C HIS A 443 5.97 15.02 -6.61
N PRO A 444 5.58 16.12 -7.30
CA PRO A 444 6.48 17.25 -7.56
C PRO A 444 6.70 18.06 -6.29
N VAL A 445 7.92 18.42 -6.03
CA VAL A 445 8.31 19.21 -4.85
C VAL A 445 9.32 20.29 -5.21
N LEU A 446 9.31 21.39 -4.46
CA LEU A 446 10.42 22.31 -4.43
C LEU A 446 11.43 21.86 -3.39
N VAL A 447 12.69 21.80 -3.76
CA VAL A 447 13.76 21.50 -2.82
C VAL A 447 14.46 22.79 -2.39
N PHE A 448 14.64 22.93 -1.08
CA PHE A 448 15.52 23.92 -0.47
C PHE A 448 16.70 23.20 0.18
N ILE A 449 17.89 23.71 0.01
CA ILE A 449 19.09 23.19 0.63
C ILE A 449 19.73 24.30 1.48
N ASN A 450 19.85 24.04 2.78
CA ASN A 450 20.42 24.99 3.73
C ASN A 450 19.72 26.37 3.69
N GLY A 451 18.39 26.37 3.55
CA GLY A 451 17.57 27.57 3.43
C GLY A 451 17.58 28.24 2.06
N GLN A 452 18.27 27.69 1.06
CA GLN A 452 18.34 28.25 -0.30
C GLN A 452 17.47 27.45 -1.25
N TYR A 453 16.69 28.13 -2.08
CA TYR A 453 15.93 27.48 -3.16
C TYR A 453 16.87 26.72 -4.08
N TRP A 454 16.57 25.43 -4.31
CA TRP A 454 17.43 24.56 -5.10
C TRP A 454 16.79 24.11 -6.42
N GLY A 455 15.47 24.16 -6.53
CA GLY A 455 14.74 23.88 -7.77
C GLY A 455 13.57 22.94 -7.63
N VAL A 456 12.94 22.65 -8.76
CA VAL A 456 11.89 21.66 -8.91
C VAL A 456 12.50 20.26 -8.93
N TYR A 457 11.93 19.34 -8.17
CA TYR A 457 12.33 17.93 -8.08
C TYR A 457 11.13 17.01 -8.17
N ASP A 458 11.38 15.84 -8.71
CA ASP A 458 10.48 14.71 -8.66
C ASP A 458 10.75 13.91 -7.38
N MET A 459 9.87 14.00 -6.39
CA MET A 459 9.88 13.03 -5.31
C MET A 459 9.27 11.73 -5.84
N ARG A 460 10.01 10.62 -5.70
CA ARG A 460 9.67 9.34 -6.34
C ARG A 460 9.69 8.20 -5.36
N GLU A 461 8.71 7.29 -5.50
CA GLU A 461 8.73 5.99 -4.83
C GLU A 461 9.81 5.09 -5.43
N ARG A 462 10.39 4.23 -4.62
CA ARG A 462 11.34 3.20 -5.08
C ARG A 462 10.65 1.86 -5.24
N VAL A 463 11.01 1.13 -6.30
CA VAL A 463 10.68 -0.29 -6.45
C VAL A 463 11.79 -1.10 -5.78
N ASP A 464 11.60 -1.41 -4.50
CA ASP A 464 12.57 -2.10 -3.64
C ASP A 464 11.88 -3.13 -2.72
N ALA A 465 12.55 -3.60 -1.68
CA ALA A 465 12.02 -4.63 -0.79
C ALA A 465 10.68 -4.23 -0.15
N ASP A 466 10.62 -3.00 0.35
CA ASP A 466 9.43 -2.49 1.05
C ASP A 466 8.26 -2.28 0.09
N TYR A 467 8.55 -1.93 -1.17
CA TYR A 467 7.56 -1.87 -2.25
C TYR A 467 6.92 -3.25 -2.47
N PHE A 468 7.74 -4.30 -2.59
CA PHE A 468 7.23 -5.65 -2.83
C PHE A 468 6.48 -6.20 -1.61
N GLU A 469 6.90 -5.86 -0.41
CA GLU A 469 6.21 -6.24 0.81
C GLU A 469 4.82 -5.57 0.89
N TYR A 470 4.76 -4.27 0.65
CA TYR A 470 3.52 -3.52 0.74
C TYR A 470 2.50 -3.90 -0.35
N TYR A 471 2.91 -3.86 -1.63
CA TYR A 471 1.97 -4.05 -2.75
C TYR A 471 1.68 -5.52 -3.05
N TYR A 472 2.56 -6.42 -2.66
CA TYR A 472 2.49 -7.84 -3.06
C TYR A 472 2.57 -8.83 -1.89
N GLY A 473 2.76 -8.36 -0.67
CA GLY A 473 2.93 -9.21 0.52
C GLY A 473 4.15 -10.12 0.41
N LYS A 474 5.23 -9.67 -0.25
CA LYS A 474 6.45 -10.45 -0.50
C LYS A 474 7.62 -9.92 0.31
N ASP A 475 7.97 -10.66 1.35
CA ASP A 475 9.22 -10.45 2.07
C ASP A 475 10.44 -10.49 1.14
N ARG A 476 11.45 -9.70 1.46
CA ARG A 476 12.69 -9.58 0.69
C ARG A 476 13.34 -10.93 0.37
N SER A 477 13.29 -11.91 1.29
CA SER A 477 13.86 -13.24 1.09
C SER A 477 13.11 -14.07 0.02
N LYS A 478 11.91 -13.65 -0.37
CA LYS A 478 11.04 -14.31 -1.35
C LYS A 478 10.99 -13.59 -2.70
N VAL A 479 11.79 -12.58 -2.91
CA VAL A 479 11.85 -11.82 -4.17
C VAL A 479 13.14 -12.15 -4.92
N ASP A 480 13.02 -12.34 -6.24
CA ASP A 480 14.11 -12.22 -7.20
C ASP A 480 13.92 -10.93 -7.97
N HIS A 481 14.79 -9.95 -7.80
CA HIS A 481 14.74 -8.63 -8.41
C HIS A 481 16.03 -8.37 -9.17
N LEU A 482 15.89 -8.20 -10.46
CA LEU A 482 16.97 -8.07 -11.42
C LEU A 482 16.88 -6.74 -12.15
N SER A 483 18.02 -6.22 -12.56
CA SER A 483 18.11 -5.08 -13.46
C SER A 483 19.26 -5.23 -14.42
N TYR A 484 19.13 -4.61 -15.60
CA TYR A 484 20.20 -4.54 -16.57
C TYR A 484 20.65 -3.09 -16.75
N TRP A 485 21.92 -2.85 -16.56
CA TRP A 485 22.57 -1.56 -16.76
C TRP A 485 24.01 -1.78 -17.23
N GLY A 486 24.18 -1.98 -18.54
CA GLY A 486 25.43 -2.41 -19.15
C GLY A 486 25.90 -3.80 -18.71
N GLY A 487 25.12 -4.50 -17.88
CA GLY A 487 25.33 -5.82 -17.34
C GLY A 487 24.22 -6.19 -16.37
N LEU A 488 24.05 -7.50 -16.11
CA LEU A 488 23.05 -8.00 -15.17
C LEU A 488 23.43 -7.67 -13.72
N ASN A 489 22.53 -7.04 -13.01
CA ASN A 489 22.63 -6.74 -11.59
C ASN A 489 21.54 -7.51 -10.83
N ILE A 490 21.94 -8.34 -9.88
CA ILE A 490 21.03 -8.99 -8.93
C ILE A 490 20.82 -8.05 -7.77
N ARG A 491 19.65 -7.40 -7.73
CA ARG A 491 19.26 -6.47 -6.66
C ARG A 491 18.84 -7.21 -5.40
N MET A 492 18.10 -8.32 -5.59
CA MET A 492 17.65 -9.23 -4.53
C MET A 492 17.51 -10.64 -5.09
N GLY A 493 17.66 -11.66 -4.24
CA GLY A 493 17.44 -13.05 -4.59
C GLY A 493 18.45 -13.61 -5.56
N SER A 494 18.00 -14.21 -6.67
CA SER A 494 18.81 -14.92 -7.66
C SER A 494 18.30 -14.72 -9.08
N ASP A 495 19.21 -14.76 -10.04
CA ASP A 495 18.92 -14.77 -11.48
C ASP A 495 18.58 -16.17 -12.04
N THR A 496 18.82 -17.23 -11.27
CA THR A 496 18.67 -18.63 -11.74
C THR A 496 17.31 -18.90 -12.37
N GLY A 497 16.23 -18.38 -11.75
CA GLY A 497 14.89 -18.60 -12.28
C GLY A 497 14.63 -17.87 -13.60
N TRP A 498 15.26 -16.71 -13.80
CA TRP A 498 15.18 -15.98 -15.06
C TRP A 498 16.00 -16.67 -16.16
N ASN A 499 17.23 -17.08 -15.84
CA ASN A 499 18.11 -17.79 -16.77
C ASN A 499 17.47 -19.12 -17.25
N ASN A 500 16.79 -19.84 -16.36
CA ASN A 500 16.06 -21.06 -16.73
C ASN A 500 14.90 -20.75 -17.69
N LEU A 501 14.12 -19.68 -17.41
CA LEU A 501 13.04 -19.27 -18.30
C LEU A 501 13.55 -18.81 -19.66
N TYR A 502 14.58 -17.97 -19.69
CA TYR A 502 15.25 -17.52 -20.91
C TYR A 502 15.75 -18.72 -21.75
N THR A 503 16.49 -19.62 -21.14
CA THR A 503 17.00 -20.81 -21.81
C THR A 503 15.87 -21.67 -22.34
N TYR A 504 14.78 -21.85 -21.57
CA TYR A 504 13.62 -22.61 -22.01
C TYR A 504 12.99 -22.00 -23.28
N ILE A 505 12.76 -20.68 -23.28
CA ILE A 505 12.17 -19.98 -24.42
C ILE A 505 13.04 -20.10 -25.66
N THR A 506 14.35 -19.89 -25.53
CA THR A 506 15.28 -19.85 -26.68
C THR A 506 15.71 -21.23 -27.17
N SER A 507 15.51 -22.29 -26.38
CA SER A 507 15.91 -23.67 -26.75
C SER A 507 14.73 -24.55 -27.19
N ASN A 508 13.48 -24.08 -27.08
CA ASN A 508 12.31 -24.82 -27.48
C ASN A 508 11.52 -24.07 -28.55
N ASN A 509 10.88 -24.81 -29.44
CA ASN A 509 10.00 -24.24 -30.47
C ASN A 509 8.71 -23.69 -29.81
N MET A 510 8.57 -22.37 -29.72
CA MET A 510 7.43 -21.70 -29.09
C MET A 510 6.14 -21.81 -29.91
N ALA A 511 6.18 -22.13 -31.21
CA ALA A 511 4.99 -22.46 -32.01
C ALA A 511 4.22 -23.67 -31.44
N VAL A 512 4.87 -24.51 -30.67
CA VAL A 512 4.23 -25.63 -29.97
C VAL A 512 3.46 -25.15 -28.76
N PRO A 513 2.11 -25.30 -28.69
CA PRO A 513 1.28 -24.76 -27.59
C PRO A 513 1.71 -25.25 -26.18
N ALA A 514 2.20 -26.48 -26.06
CA ALA A 514 2.67 -27.03 -24.78
C ALA A 514 3.87 -26.24 -24.22
N ASN A 515 4.81 -25.80 -25.08
CA ASN A 515 5.97 -25.03 -24.69
C ASN A 515 5.57 -23.62 -24.22
N TYR A 516 4.67 -22.97 -24.95
CA TYR A 516 4.16 -21.67 -24.53
C TYR A 516 3.30 -21.78 -23.24
N ASN A 517 2.51 -22.84 -23.08
CA ASN A 517 1.79 -23.08 -21.83
C ASN A 517 2.71 -23.24 -20.62
N HIS A 518 3.91 -23.81 -20.82
CA HIS A 518 4.93 -23.81 -19.76
C HIS A 518 5.41 -22.40 -19.43
N VAL A 519 5.74 -21.58 -20.45
CA VAL A 519 6.18 -20.19 -20.25
C VAL A 519 5.15 -19.36 -19.46
N LYS A 520 3.86 -19.51 -19.78
CA LYS A 520 2.76 -18.80 -19.08
C LYS A 520 2.69 -19.07 -17.58
N GLN A 521 3.29 -20.16 -17.09
CA GLN A 521 3.35 -20.45 -15.64
C GLN A 521 4.32 -19.52 -14.92
N TYR A 522 5.35 -19.00 -15.60
CA TYR A 522 6.44 -18.22 -14.99
C TYR A 522 6.47 -16.77 -15.44
N LEU A 523 6.00 -16.43 -16.65
CA LEU A 523 6.01 -15.10 -17.23
C LEU A 523 4.62 -14.46 -17.14
N ASN A 524 4.55 -13.24 -16.65
CA ASN A 524 3.40 -12.38 -16.84
C ASN A 524 3.43 -11.80 -18.27
N VAL A 525 2.64 -12.39 -19.15
CA VAL A 525 2.63 -12.08 -20.58
C VAL A 525 2.22 -10.63 -20.84
N ASN A 526 1.20 -10.12 -20.13
CA ASN A 526 0.77 -8.74 -20.30
C ASN A 526 1.86 -7.76 -19.88
N SER A 527 2.49 -7.98 -18.74
CA SER A 527 3.60 -7.15 -18.28
C SER A 527 4.75 -7.11 -19.30
N PHE A 528 5.09 -8.27 -19.86
CA PHE A 528 6.12 -8.39 -20.90
C PHE A 528 5.73 -7.60 -22.16
N CYS A 529 4.53 -7.84 -22.70
CA CYS A 529 4.05 -7.15 -23.90
C CYS A 529 3.99 -5.64 -23.70
N GLN A 530 3.36 -5.17 -22.65
CA GLN A 530 3.16 -3.75 -22.38
C GLN A 530 4.49 -3.01 -22.14
N TYR A 531 5.47 -3.67 -21.53
CA TYR A 531 6.80 -3.11 -21.34
C TYR A 531 7.49 -2.84 -22.70
N PHE A 532 7.45 -3.78 -23.63
CA PHE A 532 7.99 -3.57 -24.98
C PHE A 532 7.21 -2.49 -25.73
N ILE A 533 5.90 -2.53 -25.67
CA ILE A 533 5.00 -1.61 -26.39
C ILE A 533 5.22 -0.16 -25.98
N ILE A 534 5.27 0.15 -24.67
CA ILE A 534 5.43 1.53 -24.21
C ILE A 534 6.79 2.11 -24.59
N ASN A 535 7.85 1.31 -24.48
CA ASN A 535 9.20 1.72 -24.88
C ASN A 535 9.31 1.94 -26.39
N SER A 536 8.69 1.07 -27.20
CA SER A 536 8.65 1.19 -28.67
C SER A 536 7.79 2.36 -29.11
N TYR A 537 6.64 2.59 -28.48
CA TYR A 537 5.76 3.71 -28.82
C TYR A 537 6.43 5.06 -28.56
N LEU A 538 7.06 5.20 -27.40
CA LEU A 538 7.72 6.44 -26.97
C LEU A 538 9.12 6.61 -27.58
N VAL A 539 9.60 5.62 -28.32
CA VAL A 539 10.92 5.58 -28.97
C VAL A 539 12.03 5.84 -27.97
N ASN A 540 12.15 4.94 -26.97
CA ASN A 540 13.18 5.03 -25.96
C ASN A 540 14.54 4.69 -26.56
N LYS A 541 15.52 5.60 -26.42
CA LYS A 541 16.88 5.45 -26.96
C LYS A 541 17.87 4.82 -25.98
N ASP A 542 17.45 4.59 -24.73
CA ASP A 542 18.33 4.14 -23.64
C ASP A 542 17.68 3.00 -22.83
N TRP A 543 17.33 1.91 -23.54
CA TRP A 543 16.70 0.75 -22.89
C TRP A 543 17.22 -0.57 -23.48
N LEU A 544 16.80 -1.71 -22.93
CA LEU A 544 17.22 -3.08 -23.13
C LEU A 544 18.66 -3.36 -22.68
N ASN A 545 19.68 -2.62 -23.13
CA ASN A 545 21.06 -2.69 -22.62
C ASN A 545 21.26 -1.89 -21.33
N TRP A 546 20.34 -0.95 -21.08
CA TRP A 546 20.32 -0.06 -19.94
C TRP A 546 18.90 0.00 -19.40
N ASN A 547 18.71 0.51 -18.22
CA ASN A 547 17.41 0.92 -17.68
C ASN A 547 16.28 -0.14 -17.75
N THR A 548 16.64 -1.43 -17.71
CA THR A 548 15.69 -2.54 -17.72
C THR A 548 15.62 -3.16 -16.32
N MET A 549 14.41 -3.32 -15.80
CA MET A 549 14.14 -3.87 -14.45
C MET A 549 12.99 -4.86 -14.50
N TRP A 550 13.16 -6.02 -13.83
CA TRP A 550 12.13 -7.05 -13.72
C TRP A 550 12.31 -7.86 -12.44
N TRP A 551 11.23 -8.49 -12.01
CA TRP A 551 11.23 -9.23 -10.76
C TRP A 551 10.16 -10.33 -10.74
N ARG A 552 10.28 -11.24 -9.76
CA ARG A 552 9.23 -12.20 -9.40
C ARG A 552 9.15 -12.38 -7.89
N GLY A 553 7.98 -12.85 -7.40
CA GLY A 553 7.79 -13.30 -6.02
C GLY A 553 7.81 -14.83 -5.93
N ARG A 554 8.74 -15.40 -5.15
CA ARG A 554 8.83 -16.82 -4.87
C ARG A 554 7.87 -17.26 -3.76
N GLY A 555 7.64 -18.57 -3.62
CA GLY A 555 6.86 -19.20 -2.56
C GLY A 555 5.73 -20.06 -3.13
N ASN A 556 5.39 -21.14 -2.45
CA ASN A 556 4.36 -22.09 -2.90
C ASN A 556 2.94 -21.51 -2.75
N ASN A 557 2.75 -20.60 -1.77
CA ASN A 557 1.50 -19.90 -1.57
C ASN A 557 1.59 -18.54 -2.26
N ASN A 558 0.76 -18.33 -3.30
CA ASN A 558 0.68 -17.09 -4.07
C ASN A 558 2.01 -16.67 -4.75
N PRO A 559 2.60 -17.47 -5.68
CA PRO A 559 3.75 -17.05 -6.45
C PRO A 559 3.37 -15.89 -7.38
N ILE A 560 4.31 -14.95 -7.59
CA ILE A 560 4.19 -13.87 -8.57
C ILE A 560 5.12 -14.19 -9.73
N LYS A 561 4.57 -14.19 -10.94
CA LYS A 561 5.31 -14.44 -12.18
C LYS A 561 6.29 -13.32 -12.46
N TRP A 562 7.30 -13.59 -13.28
CA TRP A 562 8.20 -12.56 -13.77
C TRP A 562 7.41 -11.42 -14.43
N ARG A 563 7.67 -10.20 -14.00
CA ARG A 563 7.03 -8.98 -14.47
C ARG A 563 8.02 -7.81 -14.50
N TYR A 564 7.73 -6.79 -15.28
CA TYR A 564 8.60 -5.63 -15.45
C TYR A 564 8.21 -4.49 -14.52
N ALA A 565 9.21 -3.70 -14.16
CA ALA A 565 9.05 -2.39 -13.54
C ALA A 565 9.68 -1.34 -14.47
N MET A 566 8.98 -0.22 -14.67
CA MET A 566 9.54 0.88 -15.45
C MET A 566 10.68 1.55 -14.71
N TRP A 567 11.76 1.81 -15.44
CA TRP A 567 12.94 2.45 -14.90
C TRP A 567 13.51 3.44 -15.91
N ASP A 568 13.70 4.71 -15.47
CA ASP A 568 14.46 5.76 -16.15
C ASP A 568 14.04 6.01 -17.61
N MET A 569 12.83 6.57 -17.78
CA MET A 569 12.21 6.83 -19.08
C MET A 569 12.52 8.24 -19.59
N ASP A 570 13.66 8.82 -19.25
CA ASP A 570 14.00 10.19 -19.68
C ASP A 570 14.47 10.27 -21.13
N ALA A 571 15.03 9.20 -21.71
CA ALA A 571 15.55 9.17 -23.09
C ALA A 571 14.50 8.86 -24.16
N ILE A 572 13.26 9.35 -23.98
CA ILE A 572 12.14 9.17 -24.92
C ILE A 572 11.81 10.45 -25.69
N CYS A 573 10.97 10.36 -26.70
CA CYS A 573 10.35 11.50 -27.41
C CYS A 573 11.36 12.57 -27.83
N LEU A 574 12.36 12.19 -28.61
CA LEU A 574 13.39 13.08 -29.20
C LEU A 574 14.34 13.76 -28.20
N LEU A 575 14.48 13.28 -26.96
CA LEU A 575 15.55 13.83 -26.11
C LEU A 575 16.89 13.73 -26.83
N ASP A 576 17.67 14.81 -26.80
CA ASP A 576 19.01 14.84 -27.43
C ASP A 576 20.02 14.05 -26.56
N GLN A 577 19.98 12.74 -26.74
CA GLN A 577 20.83 11.75 -26.09
C GLN A 577 21.35 10.77 -27.15
N PRO A 578 22.51 10.13 -26.93
CA PRO A 578 22.98 9.05 -27.78
C PRO A 578 21.94 7.94 -27.92
N ASN A 579 21.86 7.35 -29.09
CA ASN A 579 20.99 6.23 -29.37
C ASN A 579 21.64 4.90 -28.91
N TYR A 580 21.59 4.64 -27.63
CA TYR A 580 22.16 3.43 -27.00
C TYR A 580 21.36 2.16 -27.34
N THR A 581 20.09 2.30 -27.68
CA THR A 581 19.24 1.19 -28.12
C THR A 581 19.60 0.70 -29.50
N GLY A 582 20.22 1.57 -30.36
CA GLY A 582 20.62 1.22 -31.73
C GLY A 582 19.46 1.27 -32.72
N LEU A 583 18.39 2.02 -32.44
CA LEU A 583 17.25 2.19 -33.33
C LEU A 583 17.68 2.81 -34.65
N SER A 584 17.17 2.29 -35.78
CA SER A 584 17.45 2.80 -37.11
C SER A 584 16.84 4.20 -37.37
N ASN A 585 15.75 4.50 -36.66
CA ASN A 585 15.04 5.78 -36.71
C ASN A 585 14.59 6.17 -35.31
N THR A 586 15.01 7.33 -34.82
CA THR A 586 14.67 7.86 -33.49
C THR A 586 13.56 8.90 -33.51
N THR A 587 12.91 9.14 -34.66
CA THR A 587 11.79 10.08 -34.82
C THR A 587 10.44 9.38 -34.60
N ALA A 588 9.36 10.15 -34.70
CA ALA A 588 7.99 9.62 -34.68
C ALA A 588 7.71 8.55 -35.76
N ASN A 589 8.52 8.48 -36.80
CA ASN A 589 8.43 7.47 -37.86
C ASN A 589 9.15 6.14 -37.54
N ASN A 590 9.68 5.98 -36.35
CA ASN A 590 10.31 4.72 -35.92
C ASN A 590 9.39 3.52 -36.17
N ASN A 591 9.96 2.39 -36.57
CA ASN A 591 9.28 1.12 -36.69
C ASN A 591 9.01 0.55 -35.28
N PRO A 592 7.74 0.38 -34.83
CA PRO A 592 7.43 -0.12 -33.49
C PRO A 592 7.85 -1.58 -33.26
N CYS A 593 8.11 -2.35 -34.33
CA CYS A 593 8.59 -3.73 -34.26
C CYS A 593 10.12 -3.86 -34.33
N GLU A 594 10.83 -2.74 -34.47
CA GLU A 594 12.30 -2.78 -34.55
C GLU A 594 12.97 -3.40 -33.32
N PRO A 595 12.47 -3.20 -32.05
CA PRO A 595 13.07 -3.79 -30.87
C PRO A 595 13.18 -5.32 -30.91
N GLU A 596 12.32 -6.02 -31.63
CA GLU A 596 12.43 -7.49 -31.77
C GLU A 596 13.68 -7.92 -32.54
N ASN A 597 14.22 -7.05 -33.39
CA ASN A 597 15.39 -7.29 -34.23
C ASN A 597 16.69 -6.67 -33.69
N LEU A 598 16.62 -5.93 -32.57
CA LEU A 598 17.77 -5.26 -32.01
C LEU A 598 18.80 -6.23 -31.42
N PHE A 599 20.07 -6.02 -31.79
CA PHE A 599 21.18 -6.75 -31.22
C PHE A 599 21.60 -6.15 -29.88
N GLN A 600 21.38 -6.88 -28.83
CA GLN A 600 22.00 -6.61 -27.53
C GLN A 600 23.44 -7.16 -27.55
N ASN A 601 24.35 -6.41 -28.11
CA ASN A 601 25.71 -6.89 -28.46
C ASN A 601 26.57 -7.40 -27.31
N ASN A 602 26.23 -7.08 -26.05
CA ASN A 602 27.02 -7.43 -24.87
C ASN A 602 26.27 -8.20 -23.79
N SER A 603 25.06 -8.65 -24.05
CA SER A 603 24.23 -9.35 -23.06
C SER A 603 24.16 -10.84 -23.33
N THR A 604 24.33 -11.63 -22.29
CA THR A 604 24.04 -13.07 -22.30
C THR A 604 22.54 -13.34 -22.15
N ILE A 605 21.77 -12.32 -21.77
CA ILE A 605 20.33 -12.37 -21.61
C ILE A 605 19.72 -11.32 -22.52
N LYS A 606 19.09 -11.76 -23.60
CA LYS A 606 18.50 -10.88 -24.59
C LYS A 606 16.98 -10.95 -24.50
N HIS A 607 16.38 -9.91 -23.94
CA HIS A 607 14.92 -9.81 -23.86
C HIS A 607 14.26 -9.83 -25.24
N THR A 608 14.95 -9.33 -26.27
CA THR A 608 14.54 -9.40 -27.68
C THR A 608 14.46 -10.82 -28.22
N ASP A 609 15.42 -11.70 -27.86
CA ASP A 609 15.37 -13.10 -28.27
C ASP A 609 14.12 -13.80 -27.69
N MET A 610 13.74 -13.43 -26.46
CA MET A 610 12.49 -13.94 -25.87
C MET A 610 11.27 -13.46 -26.66
N LEU A 611 11.20 -12.17 -27.02
CA LEU A 611 10.08 -11.61 -27.77
C LEU A 611 9.97 -12.28 -29.13
N THR A 612 11.09 -12.38 -29.88
CA THR A 612 11.13 -12.99 -31.21
C THR A 612 10.65 -14.44 -31.18
N ASN A 613 11.18 -15.26 -30.24
CA ASN A 613 10.77 -16.65 -30.12
C ASN A 613 9.31 -16.81 -29.69
N LEU A 614 8.80 -15.94 -28.83
CA LEU A 614 7.43 -15.98 -28.37
C LEU A 614 6.44 -15.58 -29.48
N LEU A 615 6.81 -14.66 -30.38
CA LEU A 615 5.98 -14.27 -31.53
C LEU A 615 5.70 -15.42 -32.52
N ASP A 616 6.53 -16.47 -32.53
CA ASP A 616 6.24 -17.69 -33.27
C ASP A 616 4.99 -18.44 -32.77
N ASN A 617 4.55 -18.15 -31.57
CA ASN A 617 3.33 -18.74 -31.00
C ASN A 617 2.10 -17.90 -31.34
N ALA A 618 1.09 -18.51 -31.99
CA ALA A 618 -0.10 -17.80 -32.42
C ALA A 618 -0.88 -17.15 -31.25
N GLU A 619 -0.95 -17.81 -30.08
CA GLU A 619 -1.63 -17.26 -28.90
C GLU A 619 -0.86 -16.07 -28.33
N PHE A 620 0.48 -16.12 -28.28
CA PHE A 620 1.29 -15.00 -27.82
C PHE A 620 1.24 -13.84 -28.83
N SER A 621 1.36 -14.13 -30.12
CA SER A 621 1.26 -13.11 -31.18
C SER A 621 -0.06 -12.36 -31.10
N GLN A 622 -1.17 -13.09 -30.89
CA GLN A 622 -2.47 -12.45 -30.68
C GLN A 622 -2.49 -11.62 -29.40
N ALA A 623 -1.98 -12.14 -28.28
CA ALA A 623 -1.91 -11.38 -27.03
C ALA A 623 -1.05 -10.10 -27.16
N TYR A 624 0.01 -10.12 -27.98
CA TYR A 624 0.83 -8.95 -28.27
C TYR A 624 0.05 -7.89 -29.08
N LYS A 625 -0.70 -8.33 -30.11
CA LYS A 625 -1.61 -7.48 -30.89
C LYS A 625 -2.71 -6.88 -30.01
N ASP A 626 -3.32 -7.69 -29.16
CA ASP A 626 -4.38 -7.25 -28.23
C ASP A 626 -3.87 -6.19 -27.24
N ASN A 627 -2.64 -6.34 -26.74
CA ASN A 627 -2.01 -5.33 -25.87
C ASN A 627 -1.72 -4.03 -26.65
N TRP A 628 -1.32 -4.09 -27.93
CA TRP A 628 -1.22 -2.90 -28.78
C TRP A 628 -2.58 -2.19 -28.91
N LEU A 629 -3.64 -2.92 -29.26
CA LEU A 629 -5.01 -2.37 -29.35
C LEU A 629 -5.50 -1.79 -28.02
N LEU A 630 -5.24 -2.49 -26.91
CA LEU A 630 -5.54 -2.00 -25.57
C LEU A 630 -4.87 -0.63 -25.31
N MET A 631 -3.60 -0.51 -25.63
CA MET A 631 -2.83 0.71 -25.39
C MET A 631 -3.20 1.84 -26.34
N LEU A 632 -3.49 1.53 -27.60
CA LEU A 632 -3.96 2.51 -28.59
C LEU A 632 -5.35 3.06 -28.24
N ASN A 633 -6.21 2.26 -27.63
CA ASN A 633 -7.53 2.70 -27.13
C ASN A 633 -7.49 3.31 -25.72
N GLY A 634 -6.35 3.34 -25.09
CA GLY A 634 -6.15 3.80 -23.72
C GLY A 634 -5.08 4.90 -23.63
N PRO A 635 -3.88 4.58 -23.10
CA PRO A 635 -2.84 5.57 -22.89
C PRO A 635 -2.36 6.24 -24.19
N PHE A 636 -2.36 5.55 -25.32
CA PHE A 636 -1.88 6.07 -26.61
C PHE A 636 -2.97 6.65 -27.50
N GLU A 637 -4.22 6.67 -27.09
CA GLU A 637 -5.23 7.46 -27.79
C GLU A 637 -4.78 8.93 -27.79
N CYS A 638 -4.70 9.55 -28.98
CA CYS A 638 -4.02 10.83 -29.17
C CYS A 638 -4.52 11.93 -28.19
N LYS A 639 -5.83 12.01 -28.01
CA LYS A 639 -6.40 12.94 -27.02
C LYS A 639 -5.95 12.66 -25.58
N ASN A 640 -5.80 11.39 -25.21
CA ASN A 640 -5.44 10.97 -23.86
C ASN A 640 -3.98 11.24 -23.56
N ILE A 641 -3.08 10.88 -24.47
CA ILE A 641 -1.64 11.04 -24.29
C ILE A 641 -1.25 12.52 -24.28
N ILE A 642 -1.88 13.35 -25.12
CA ILE A 642 -1.65 14.81 -25.14
C ILE A 642 -2.22 15.44 -23.85
N ALA A 643 -3.45 15.13 -23.49
CA ALA A 643 -4.04 15.66 -22.25
C ALA A 643 -3.26 15.26 -20.99
N HIS A 644 -2.59 14.09 -21.02
CA HIS A 644 -1.71 13.67 -19.94
C HIS A 644 -0.44 14.52 -19.89
N LEU A 645 0.20 14.78 -21.04
CA LEU A 645 1.34 15.70 -21.12
C LEU A 645 0.96 17.10 -20.60
N ASP A 646 -0.17 17.64 -21.07
CA ASP A 646 -0.68 18.96 -20.67
C ASP A 646 -0.93 19.04 -19.15
N SER A 647 -1.40 17.95 -18.56
CA SER A 647 -1.65 17.91 -17.11
C SER A 647 -0.35 18.04 -16.29
N ILE A 648 0.75 17.45 -16.74
CA ILE A 648 2.06 17.55 -16.08
C ILE A 648 2.66 18.94 -16.33
N GLU A 649 2.60 19.44 -17.56
CA GLU A 649 3.05 20.80 -17.90
C GLU A 649 2.35 21.84 -17.03
N ASN A 650 1.02 21.75 -16.86
CA ASN A 650 0.26 22.66 -16.03
C ASN A 650 0.68 22.63 -14.55
N ILE A 651 1.08 21.47 -14.02
CA ILE A 651 1.59 21.33 -12.66
C ILE A 651 2.95 22.02 -12.52
N LEU A 652 3.86 21.85 -13.50
CA LEU A 652 5.23 22.36 -13.43
C LEU A 652 5.34 23.85 -13.76
N THR A 653 4.55 24.34 -14.72
CA THR A 653 4.63 25.70 -15.29
C THR A 653 4.77 26.82 -14.26
N PRO A 654 4.03 26.87 -13.15
CA PRO A 654 4.11 27.96 -12.19
C PRO A 654 5.51 28.15 -11.58
N GLU A 655 6.26 27.04 -11.43
CA GLU A 655 7.56 27.06 -10.76
C GLU A 655 8.75 27.11 -11.75
N MET A 656 8.53 26.88 -13.03
CA MET A 656 9.60 26.80 -14.04
C MET A 656 10.28 28.15 -14.31
N THR A 657 9.61 29.28 -14.07
CA THR A 657 10.26 30.59 -14.10
C THR A 657 11.35 30.69 -13.01
N ARG A 658 11.04 30.21 -11.81
CA ARG A 658 11.98 30.19 -10.68
C ARG A 658 13.11 29.19 -10.89
N GLN A 659 12.79 28.02 -11.46
CA GLN A 659 13.77 27.03 -11.91
C GLN A 659 14.77 27.64 -12.89
N ALA A 660 14.29 28.38 -13.89
CA ALA A 660 15.13 29.05 -14.86
C ALA A 660 16.01 30.15 -14.26
N VAL A 661 15.50 30.93 -13.31
CA VAL A 661 16.31 31.92 -12.58
C VAL A 661 17.46 31.25 -11.81
N ARG A 662 17.22 30.09 -11.24
CA ARG A 662 18.24 29.35 -10.46
C ARG A 662 19.29 28.69 -11.31
N TRP A 663 18.91 28.06 -12.42
CA TRP A 663 19.77 27.15 -13.19
C TRP A 663 20.10 27.67 -14.59
N GLY A 664 19.38 28.65 -15.10
CA GLY A 664 19.52 29.22 -16.44
C GLY A 664 18.33 28.90 -17.34
N GLY A 665 18.33 29.45 -18.54
CA GLY A 665 17.24 29.30 -19.50
C GLY A 665 16.10 30.29 -19.31
N SER A 666 14.90 29.94 -19.76
CA SER A 666 13.68 30.75 -19.63
C SER A 666 12.43 29.85 -19.65
N LEU A 667 11.32 30.35 -19.14
CA LEU A 667 10.03 29.67 -19.24
C LEU A 667 9.66 29.37 -20.71
N ALA A 668 9.86 30.34 -21.61
CA ALA A 668 9.54 30.17 -23.03
C ALA A 668 10.37 29.05 -23.69
N ASN A 669 11.67 28.95 -23.36
CA ASN A 669 12.50 27.85 -23.88
C ASN A 669 12.06 26.49 -23.34
N TRP A 670 11.70 26.44 -22.06
CA TRP A 670 11.18 25.19 -21.48
C TRP A 670 9.86 24.77 -22.15
N GLN A 671 8.94 25.70 -22.35
CA GLN A 671 7.68 25.44 -23.06
C GLN A 671 7.93 24.95 -24.49
N ALA A 672 8.89 25.54 -25.23
CA ALA A 672 9.28 25.08 -26.55
C ALA A 672 9.80 23.62 -26.53
N ASN A 673 10.52 23.23 -25.47
CA ASN A 673 10.97 21.84 -25.30
C ASN A 673 9.79 20.91 -25.04
N VAL A 674 8.81 21.30 -24.23
CA VAL A 674 7.56 20.54 -24.01
C VAL A 674 6.76 20.45 -25.30
N ASP A 675 6.68 21.54 -26.12
CA ASP A 675 6.04 21.54 -27.42
C ASP A 675 6.71 20.60 -28.44
N SER A 676 8.02 20.40 -28.30
CA SER A 676 8.74 19.39 -29.08
C SER A 676 8.27 17.98 -28.75
N VAL A 677 8.09 17.65 -27.47
CA VAL A 677 7.50 16.38 -27.00
C VAL A 677 6.08 16.23 -27.53
N ARG A 678 5.26 17.27 -27.41
CA ARG A 678 3.87 17.29 -27.90
C ARG A 678 3.80 17.01 -29.39
N SER A 679 4.64 17.70 -30.18
CA SER A 679 4.71 17.52 -31.63
C SER A 679 5.12 16.10 -32.02
N PHE A 680 6.07 15.51 -31.28
CA PHE A 680 6.46 14.11 -31.50
C PHE A 680 5.27 13.18 -31.25
N LEU A 681 4.54 13.34 -30.15
CA LEU A 681 3.39 12.49 -29.80
C LEU A 681 2.27 12.63 -30.83
N GLN A 682 1.98 13.85 -31.29
CA GLN A 682 0.98 14.09 -32.35
C GLN A 682 1.38 13.41 -33.68
N ALA A 683 2.64 13.53 -34.07
CA ALA A 683 3.15 12.85 -35.24
C ALA A 683 3.12 11.31 -35.09
N ARG A 684 3.45 10.80 -33.88
CA ARG A 684 3.38 9.35 -33.59
C ARG A 684 1.96 8.81 -33.69
N CYS A 685 0.98 9.53 -33.17
CA CYS A 685 -0.43 9.17 -33.31
C CYS A 685 -0.87 8.97 -34.77
N THR A 686 -0.36 9.79 -35.69
CA THR A 686 -0.78 9.72 -37.11
C THR A 686 -0.17 8.54 -37.85
N VAL A 687 1.03 8.10 -37.46
CA VAL A 687 1.78 7.09 -38.25
C VAL A 687 1.70 5.68 -37.67
N ILE A 688 1.40 5.54 -36.37
CA ILE A 688 1.58 4.28 -35.66
C ILE A 688 0.72 3.12 -36.25
N ASN A 689 -0.53 3.37 -36.61
CA ASN A 689 -1.41 2.34 -37.16
C ASN A 689 -0.85 1.73 -38.44
N SER A 690 -0.39 2.56 -39.37
CA SER A 690 0.20 2.07 -40.62
C SER A 690 1.54 1.35 -40.43
N LYS A 691 2.28 1.72 -39.37
CA LYS A 691 3.52 1.02 -39.02
C LYS A 691 3.25 -0.37 -38.45
N LEU A 692 2.25 -0.49 -37.60
CA LEU A 692 1.81 -1.78 -37.02
C LEU A 692 1.25 -2.71 -38.09
N ASP A 693 0.47 -2.18 -39.04
CA ASP A 693 0.01 -2.94 -40.22
C ASP A 693 1.20 -3.51 -41.00
N THR A 694 2.20 -2.70 -41.27
CA THR A 694 3.39 -3.14 -42.04
C THR A 694 4.26 -4.17 -41.33
N CYS A 695 4.46 -4.05 -39.99
CA CYS A 695 5.48 -4.85 -39.27
C CYS A 695 4.91 -5.96 -38.41
N LEU A 696 3.64 -5.88 -37.99
CA LEU A 696 3.00 -6.85 -37.10
C LEU A 696 1.75 -7.49 -37.70
N ASP A 697 1.38 -7.09 -38.94
CA ASP A 697 0.12 -7.49 -39.57
C ASP A 697 -1.05 -7.19 -38.62
N LEU A 698 -1.00 -6.01 -37.96
CA LEU A 698 -2.03 -5.45 -37.11
C LEU A 698 -2.56 -4.17 -37.76
N ASN A 699 -3.76 -4.26 -38.31
CA ASN A 699 -4.43 -3.16 -39.01
C ASN A 699 -5.48 -2.48 -38.12
N PRO A 700 -5.12 -1.57 -37.19
CA PRO A 700 -6.08 -0.97 -36.28
C PRO A 700 -7.05 -0.06 -37.01
N GLN A 701 -8.31 -0.43 -37.03
CA GLN A 701 -9.39 0.32 -37.68
C GLN A 701 -10.41 0.78 -36.64
N GLU A 702 -10.96 2.00 -36.81
CA GLU A 702 -11.98 2.53 -35.88
C GLU A 702 -13.34 1.93 -36.18
N LEU A 703 -13.90 1.14 -35.26
CA LEU A 703 -15.29 0.70 -35.30
C LEU A 703 -16.14 1.54 -34.34
N LYS A 704 -17.23 2.12 -34.89
CA LYS A 704 -18.27 2.78 -34.11
C LYS A 704 -19.51 1.89 -34.07
N LEU A 705 -20.05 1.68 -32.87
CA LEU A 705 -21.30 0.97 -32.66
C LEU A 705 -22.33 1.91 -32.05
N ASN A 706 -23.56 1.88 -32.58
CA ASN A 706 -24.65 2.68 -32.08
C ASN A 706 -25.97 1.88 -32.11
N VAL A 707 -26.96 2.33 -31.39
CA VAL A 707 -28.32 1.81 -31.38
C VAL A 707 -29.30 2.90 -31.76
N SER A 708 -30.30 2.57 -32.55
CA SER A 708 -31.36 3.50 -32.98
C SER A 708 -32.75 2.87 -32.79
N PRO A 709 -33.67 3.54 -32.10
CA PRO A 709 -33.49 4.76 -31.31
C PRO A 709 -32.64 4.58 -30.06
N PRO A 710 -32.07 5.64 -29.44
CA PRO A 710 -31.28 5.52 -28.21
C PRO A 710 -32.03 4.79 -27.09
N GLY A 711 -31.37 3.83 -26.43
CA GLY A 711 -31.96 3.03 -25.36
C GLY A 711 -32.86 1.87 -25.81
N SER A 712 -33.04 1.64 -27.12
CA SER A 712 -33.88 0.56 -27.64
C SER A 712 -33.26 -0.83 -27.59
N GLY A 713 -31.95 -0.92 -27.41
CA GLY A 713 -31.25 -2.20 -27.37
C GLY A 713 -29.80 -2.06 -26.98
N THR A 714 -29.10 -3.20 -27.04
CA THR A 714 -27.66 -3.31 -26.84
C THR A 714 -26.99 -4.07 -27.98
N ILE A 715 -25.71 -3.82 -28.20
CA ILE A 715 -24.87 -4.56 -29.12
C ILE A 715 -23.77 -5.27 -28.33
N ALA A 716 -23.62 -6.56 -28.52
CA ALA A 716 -22.46 -7.32 -28.08
C ALA A 716 -21.51 -7.56 -29.28
N LEU A 717 -20.21 -7.36 -29.06
CA LEU A 717 -19.12 -7.69 -29.96
C LEU A 717 -18.36 -8.86 -29.34
N ASP A 718 -18.34 -10.01 -30.02
CA ASP A 718 -17.78 -11.27 -29.52
C ASP A 718 -18.29 -11.67 -28.13
N GLY A 719 -19.57 -11.43 -27.88
CA GLY A 719 -20.23 -11.74 -26.61
C GLY A 719 -20.17 -10.63 -25.56
N ASP A 720 -19.30 -9.62 -25.71
CA ASP A 720 -19.17 -8.50 -24.77
C ASP A 720 -20.09 -7.35 -25.16
N ILE A 721 -20.97 -6.91 -24.24
CA ILE A 721 -21.83 -5.78 -24.45
C ILE A 721 -20.99 -4.49 -24.46
N LYS A 722 -21.12 -3.71 -25.56
CA LYS A 722 -20.40 -2.47 -25.76
C LYS A 722 -21.33 -1.28 -25.42
N ALA A 723 -20.96 -0.54 -24.40
CA ALA A 723 -21.69 0.66 -23.93
C ALA A 723 -20.68 1.65 -23.30
N PRO A 724 -21.02 2.96 -23.13
CA PRO A 724 -22.21 3.63 -23.63
C PRO A 724 -22.16 3.86 -25.16
N TYR A 725 -23.30 4.15 -25.79
CA TYR A 725 -23.36 4.53 -27.20
C TYR A 725 -23.23 6.08 -27.36
N VAL A 726 -22.54 6.56 -28.36
CA VAL A 726 -21.81 5.84 -29.41
C VAL A 726 -20.54 5.21 -28.82
N TRP A 727 -20.43 3.86 -28.89
CA TRP A 727 -19.15 3.19 -28.55
C TRP A 727 -18.19 3.32 -29.72
N SER A 728 -16.93 3.66 -29.49
CA SER A 728 -15.90 3.79 -30.53
C SER A 728 -14.57 3.27 -30.02
N ARG A 729 -13.95 2.37 -30.77
CA ARG A 729 -12.62 1.80 -30.47
C ARG A 729 -11.89 1.42 -31.76
N LEU A 730 -10.56 1.41 -31.66
CA LEU A 730 -9.73 0.71 -32.64
C LEU A 730 -9.83 -0.78 -32.35
N ILE A 731 -10.15 -1.57 -33.37
CA ILE A 731 -10.10 -3.02 -33.37
C ILE A 731 -9.32 -3.48 -34.60
N GLU A 732 -8.91 -4.76 -34.62
CA GLU A 732 -8.17 -5.31 -35.75
C GLU A 732 -9.06 -5.35 -37.01
N GLY A 733 -8.60 -4.78 -38.10
CA GLY A 733 -9.19 -4.96 -39.44
C GLY A 733 -8.86 -6.35 -40.01
N ASP A 734 -9.44 -6.67 -41.16
CA ASP A 734 -9.29 -7.96 -41.86
C ASP A 734 -9.62 -9.18 -40.94
N SER A 735 -10.48 -8.96 -39.97
CA SER A 735 -10.94 -9.94 -38.98
C SER A 735 -12.45 -10.13 -39.01
N ILE A 736 -12.90 -11.33 -38.56
CA ILE A 736 -14.33 -11.65 -38.49
C ILE A 736 -14.77 -11.57 -37.03
N TYR A 737 -15.73 -10.70 -36.75
CA TYR A 737 -16.32 -10.50 -35.42
C TYR A 737 -17.75 -11.00 -35.37
N THR A 738 -18.22 -11.38 -34.19
CA THR A 738 -19.62 -11.70 -33.98
C THR A 738 -20.35 -10.49 -33.40
N LEU A 739 -21.34 -9.95 -34.11
CA LEU A 739 -22.21 -8.89 -33.60
C LEU A 739 -23.57 -9.49 -33.24
N LYS A 740 -24.04 -9.17 -32.02
CA LYS A 740 -25.38 -9.54 -31.53
C LYS A 740 -26.12 -8.30 -31.06
N ALA A 741 -27.24 -8.01 -31.67
CA ALA A 741 -28.18 -6.98 -31.23
C ALA A 741 -29.21 -7.60 -30.29
N THR A 742 -29.42 -7.01 -29.11
CA THR A 742 -30.42 -7.47 -28.14
C THR A 742 -31.32 -6.32 -27.74
N PRO A 743 -32.66 -6.46 -27.91
CA PRO A 743 -33.63 -5.42 -27.53
C PRO A 743 -33.62 -5.18 -26.01
N THR A 744 -33.79 -3.94 -25.59
CA THR A 744 -33.97 -3.57 -24.20
C THR A 744 -35.45 -3.66 -23.81
N GLY A 745 -35.77 -4.10 -22.59
CA GLY A 745 -37.15 -4.14 -22.12
C GLY A 745 -38.01 -5.28 -22.68
N GLY A 746 -37.39 -6.36 -23.20
CA GLY A 746 -37.90 -7.71 -23.45
C GLY A 746 -39.10 -7.87 -24.36
N GLN A 747 -39.96 -6.87 -24.54
CA GLN A 747 -41.28 -7.09 -25.15
C GLN A 747 -41.74 -5.90 -26.02
N TYR A 748 -41.14 -4.74 -25.90
CA TYR A 748 -41.60 -3.53 -26.60
C TYR A 748 -40.77 -3.15 -27.79
N TRP A 749 -39.52 -3.65 -27.82
CA TRP A 749 -38.60 -3.46 -28.91
C TRP A 749 -38.26 -4.80 -29.56
N ALA A 750 -38.09 -4.82 -30.85
CA ALA A 750 -37.49 -5.91 -31.58
C ALA A 750 -36.43 -5.39 -32.51
N PHE A 751 -35.40 -6.18 -32.68
CA PHE A 751 -34.39 -5.90 -33.68
C PHE A 751 -35.02 -5.82 -35.06
N ASP A 752 -34.63 -4.79 -35.83
CA ASP A 752 -35.13 -4.59 -37.19
C ASP A 752 -34.05 -4.92 -38.23
N HIS A 753 -32.99 -4.20 -38.21
CA HIS A 753 -31.85 -4.44 -39.10
C HIS A 753 -30.57 -3.76 -38.64
N TRP A 754 -29.47 -4.11 -39.30
CA TRP A 754 -28.19 -3.40 -39.18
C TRP A 754 -28.02 -2.41 -40.32
N GLU A 755 -27.38 -1.29 -40.03
CA GLU A 755 -26.81 -0.39 -41.03
C GLU A 755 -25.32 -0.25 -40.83
N LYS A 756 -24.54 -0.13 -41.91
CA LYS A 756 -23.11 0.12 -41.91
C LYS A 756 -22.74 1.08 -43.04
N GLN A 757 -21.64 1.80 -42.89
CA GLN A 757 -21.22 2.82 -43.87
C GLN A 757 -20.20 2.29 -44.90
N GLU A 758 -19.31 1.39 -44.49
CA GLU A 758 -18.23 0.91 -45.35
C GLU A 758 -18.71 -0.30 -46.19
N PRO A 759 -18.71 -0.17 -47.52
CA PRO A 759 -19.20 -1.24 -48.42
C PRO A 759 -18.39 -2.52 -48.39
N THR A 760 -17.08 -2.45 -48.14
CA THR A 760 -16.18 -3.61 -48.16
C THR A 760 -16.32 -4.51 -46.93
N ASN A 761 -16.87 -3.99 -45.83
CA ASN A 761 -17.24 -4.79 -44.68
C ASN A 761 -18.52 -5.59 -45.00
N THR A 762 -18.64 -6.82 -44.58
CA THR A 762 -19.81 -7.65 -44.87
C THR A 762 -20.42 -8.28 -43.61
N MET A 763 -21.73 -8.52 -43.65
CA MET A 763 -22.47 -9.19 -42.56
C MET A 763 -23.12 -10.47 -43.09
N ASN A 764 -22.86 -11.58 -42.40
CA ASN A 764 -23.38 -12.91 -42.74
C ASN A 764 -24.20 -13.49 -41.57
N PRO A 765 -25.43 -13.98 -41.75
CA PRO A 765 -26.08 -14.27 -43.04
C PRO A 765 -26.61 -13.03 -43.78
N ASN A 766 -26.99 -11.95 -43.10
CA ASN A 766 -27.46 -10.69 -43.70
C ASN A 766 -27.69 -9.63 -42.65
N MET A 767 -28.00 -8.39 -43.05
CA MET A 767 -28.23 -7.26 -42.13
C MET A 767 -29.57 -7.28 -41.40
N THR A 768 -30.46 -8.24 -41.65
CA THR A 768 -31.77 -8.36 -40.97
C THR A 768 -31.78 -9.40 -39.86
N THR A 769 -30.64 -10.04 -39.63
CA THR A 769 -30.47 -11.05 -38.56
C THR A 769 -29.78 -10.36 -37.39
N ASP A 770 -30.31 -10.55 -36.18
CA ASP A 770 -29.81 -9.96 -34.93
C ASP A 770 -28.43 -10.48 -34.50
N LEU A 771 -28.03 -11.66 -34.98
CA LEU A 771 -26.74 -12.29 -34.78
C LEU A 771 -26.04 -12.45 -36.11
N VAL A 772 -24.90 -11.78 -36.32
CA VAL A 772 -24.16 -11.83 -37.57
C VAL A 772 -22.67 -12.03 -37.37
N GLN A 773 -22.03 -12.69 -38.32
CA GLN A 773 -20.58 -12.62 -38.52
C GLN A 773 -20.27 -11.37 -39.33
N PHE A 774 -19.48 -10.45 -38.75
CA PHE A 774 -19.09 -9.18 -39.35
C PHE A 774 -17.65 -9.28 -39.84
N ASP A 775 -17.46 -9.43 -41.15
CA ASP A 775 -16.16 -9.41 -41.81
C ASP A 775 -15.74 -7.94 -41.91
N TYR A 776 -14.88 -7.53 -41.01
CA TYR A 776 -14.47 -6.14 -40.80
C TYR A 776 -13.11 -5.88 -41.44
N LYS A 777 -13.03 -4.99 -42.39
CA LYS A 777 -11.79 -4.67 -43.14
C LYS A 777 -11.32 -3.25 -42.95
N LYS A 778 -12.24 -2.33 -42.81
CA LYS A 778 -11.94 -0.89 -42.73
C LYS A 778 -12.85 -0.21 -41.74
N LYS A 779 -12.42 0.97 -41.31
CA LYS A 779 -13.19 1.86 -40.45
C LYS A 779 -14.65 1.92 -40.85
N ASP A 780 -15.53 1.75 -39.87
CA ASP A 780 -16.99 1.73 -40.10
C ASP A 780 -17.77 2.31 -38.91
N SER A 781 -19.00 2.67 -39.22
CA SER A 781 -20.04 3.02 -38.25
C SER A 781 -21.22 2.07 -38.42
N VAL A 782 -21.42 1.19 -37.48
CA VAL A 782 -22.48 0.17 -37.51
C VAL A 782 -23.57 0.56 -36.52
N ILE A 783 -24.82 0.53 -36.98
CA ILE A 783 -25.99 0.89 -36.20
C ILE A 783 -26.94 -0.29 -36.17
N ALA A 784 -27.36 -0.71 -34.98
CA ALA A 784 -28.47 -1.64 -34.77
C ALA A 784 -29.76 -0.86 -34.67
N PHE A 785 -30.65 -1.07 -35.61
CA PHE A 785 -31.99 -0.48 -35.61
C PHE A 785 -32.96 -1.42 -34.89
N PHE A 786 -33.78 -0.80 -34.04
CA PHE A 786 -34.87 -1.46 -33.33
C PHE A 786 -36.17 -0.75 -33.63
N LYS A 787 -37.21 -1.51 -33.82
CA LYS A 787 -38.57 -0.98 -34.00
C LYS A 787 -39.45 -1.24 -32.80
N TYR A 788 -40.19 -0.21 -32.48
CA TYR A 788 -41.18 -0.28 -31.41
C TYR A 788 -42.49 -0.90 -31.91
N PHE A 789 -43.00 -1.86 -31.22
CA PHE A 789 -44.31 -2.47 -31.56
C PHE A 789 -45.40 -1.75 -30.78
N ASN A 790 -46.36 -1.15 -31.51
CA ASN A 790 -47.63 -0.71 -30.92
C ASN A 790 -48.46 -1.96 -30.58
N TYR A 791 -48.91 -2.05 -29.35
CA TYR A 791 -49.55 -3.20 -28.80
C TYR A 791 -51.00 -3.36 -29.24
N ASP A 792 -51.37 -4.57 -29.54
CA ASP A 792 -52.73 -5.01 -29.63
C ASP A 792 -53.27 -5.32 -28.20
N SER A 793 -53.75 -4.25 -27.55
CA SER A 793 -54.21 -4.32 -26.15
C SER A 793 -55.66 -4.83 -26.10
N VAL A 794 -55.93 -5.78 -25.24
CA VAL A 794 -57.25 -6.33 -24.97
C VAL A 794 -57.59 -6.16 -23.49
N GLU A 795 -58.87 -5.96 -23.23
CA GLU A 795 -59.39 -5.81 -21.85
C GLU A 795 -59.48 -7.17 -21.15
N VAL A 796 -58.89 -7.26 -19.97
CA VAL A 796 -59.00 -8.41 -19.06
C VAL A 796 -59.59 -7.93 -17.76
N THR A 797 -60.74 -8.49 -17.37
CA THR A 797 -61.41 -8.19 -16.11
C THR A 797 -60.96 -9.21 -15.06
N PHE A 798 -60.47 -8.75 -13.94
CA PHE A 798 -60.10 -9.55 -12.78
C PHE A 798 -61.12 -9.44 -11.69
N ASP A 799 -61.55 -10.56 -11.10
CA ASP A 799 -62.50 -10.64 -10.03
C ASP A 799 -62.12 -11.70 -8.97
N VAL A 800 -62.72 -11.63 -7.80
CA VAL A 800 -62.54 -12.56 -6.70
C VAL A 800 -63.86 -13.16 -6.26
N ASN A 801 -63.91 -14.48 -6.05
CA ASN A 801 -65.15 -15.17 -5.68
C ASN A 801 -64.92 -16.07 -4.45
N PRO A 802 -65.72 -15.93 -3.36
CA PRO A 802 -66.69 -14.84 -3.09
C PRO A 802 -66.06 -13.45 -2.93
N PRO A 803 -66.81 -12.36 -3.13
CA PRO A 803 -66.27 -11.01 -2.96
C PRO A 803 -65.68 -10.75 -1.60
N GLY A 804 -64.48 -10.12 -1.55
CA GLY A 804 -63.80 -9.77 -0.32
C GLY A 804 -62.95 -10.92 0.32
N THR A 805 -62.89 -12.06 -0.32
CA THR A 805 -62.21 -13.27 0.22
C THR A 805 -60.71 -13.36 -0.13
N GLY A 806 -60.22 -12.48 -0.94
CA GLY A 806 -58.82 -12.42 -1.34
C GLY A 806 -58.50 -11.25 -2.23
N THR A 807 -57.26 -11.25 -2.74
CA THR A 807 -56.76 -10.25 -3.73
C THR A 807 -55.99 -10.94 -4.84
N ILE A 808 -55.91 -10.28 -6.01
CA ILE A 808 -55.14 -10.73 -7.16
C ILE A 808 -54.01 -9.74 -7.38
N ALA A 809 -52.79 -10.24 -7.58
CA ALA A 809 -51.71 -9.46 -8.13
C ALA A 809 -51.39 -9.91 -9.57
N VAL A 810 -51.17 -8.96 -10.45
CA VAL A 810 -50.81 -9.17 -11.86
C VAL A 810 -49.39 -8.55 -12.04
N ASN A 811 -48.44 -9.40 -12.43
CA ASN A 811 -47.02 -8.99 -12.50
C ASN A 811 -46.54 -8.25 -11.24
N GLY A 812 -46.91 -8.75 -10.06
CA GLY A 812 -46.57 -8.18 -8.75
C GLY A 812 -47.37 -7.00 -8.29
N ASN A 813 -48.23 -6.41 -9.13
CA ASN A 813 -49.10 -5.30 -8.77
C ASN A 813 -50.45 -5.79 -8.26
N THR A 814 -50.79 -5.55 -7.00
CA THR A 814 -52.03 -5.97 -6.38
C THR A 814 -53.20 -5.08 -6.84
N ILE A 815 -54.26 -5.71 -7.27
CA ILE A 815 -55.54 -5.05 -7.63
C ILE A 815 -56.27 -4.71 -6.32
N SER A 816 -56.67 -3.43 -6.18
CA SER A 816 -57.24 -2.91 -4.94
C SER A 816 -58.76 -3.00 -4.85
N SER A 817 -59.47 -3.20 -5.96
CA SER A 817 -60.93 -3.34 -6.03
C SER A 817 -61.38 -4.32 -7.07
N TYR A 818 -62.52 -4.99 -6.86
CA TYR A 818 -63.04 -6.02 -7.77
C TYR A 818 -64.55 -5.81 -8.06
N PRO A 819 -65.00 -6.07 -9.32
CA PRO A 819 -64.16 -6.44 -10.47
C PRO A 819 -63.40 -5.22 -11.00
N THR A 820 -62.14 -5.45 -11.51
CA THR A 820 -61.31 -4.42 -12.15
C THR A 820 -60.89 -4.90 -13.55
N THR A 821 -61.04 -4.04 -14.53
CA THR A 821 -60.61 -4.26 -15.92
C THR A 821 -59.29 -3.60 -16.18
N LEU A 822 -58.31 -4.36 -16.62
CA LEU A 822 -57.01 -3.86 -17.07
C LEU A 822 -56.92 -4.06 -18.60
N THR A 823 -56.33 -3.08 -19.25
CA THR A 823 -55.95 -3.17 -20.67
C THR A 823 -54.57 -3.77 -20.77
N LEU A 824 -54.44 -5.01 -21.20
CA LEU A 824 -53.20 -5.79 -21.22
C LEU A 824 -52.88 -6.19 -22.66
N ASP A 825 -51.55 -6.41 -22.94
CA ASP A 825 -51.10 -6.86 -24.25
C ASP A 825 -51.33 -8.39 -24.37
N ARG A 826 -52.15 -8.80 -25.32
CA ARG A 826 -52.51 -10.22 -25.50
C ARG A 826 -51.36 -11.14 -25.95
N ARG A 827 -50.24 -10.58 -26.35
CA ARG A 827 -49.06 -11.34 -26.76
C ARG A 827 -48.14 -11.69 -25.58
N LEU A 828 -48.42 -11.12 -24.40
CA LEU A 828 -47.61 -11.34 -23.22
C LEU A 828 -48.23 -12.35 -22.29
N ALA A 829 -47.36 -13.04 -21.58
CA ALA A 829 -47.71 -13.87 -20.45
C ALA A 829 -47.67 -13.03 -19.18
N TYR A 830 -48.75 -13.07 -18.38
CA TYR A 830 -48.85 -12.32 -17.12
C TYR A 830 -48.75 -13.25 -15.91
N SER A 831 -47.90 -12.92 -14.96
CA SER A 831 -47.87 -13.67 -13.71
C SER A 831 -49.08 -13.27 -12.86
N LEU A 832 -49.83 -14.25 -12.37
CA LEU A 832 -50.96 -14.10 -11.47
C LEU A 832 -50.57 -14.62 -10.09
N PHE A 833 -51.02 -13.89 -9.04
CA PHE A 833 -50.91 -14.36 -7.68
C PHE A 833 -52.23 -14.11 -6.95
N GLY A 834 -52.91 -15.19 -6.50
CA GLY A 834 -54.11 -15.12 -5.68
C GLY A 834 -53.79 -15.19 -4.21
N ASN A 835 -54.00 -14.11 -3.47
CA ASN A 835 -53.75 -14.02 -2.06
C ASN A 835 -55.05 -14.08 -1.24
N ALA A 836 -55.22 -15.15 -0.46
CA ALA A 836 -56.41 -15.35 0.34
C ALA A 836 -56.41 -14.42 1.58
N SER A 837 -57.61 -13.88 1.92
CA SER A 837 -57.83 -13.19 3.19
C SER A 837 -57.82 -14.17 4.36
N THR A 838 -57.72 -13.64 5.60
CA THR A 838 -57.77 -14.46 6.82
C THR A 838 -59.02 -15.37 6.83
N SER A 839 -58.86 -16.67 7.14
CA SER A 839 -59.92 -17.72 7.12
C SER A 839 -60.36 -18.17 5.73
N TYR A 840 -59.64 -17.85 4.68
CA TYR A 840 -59.86 -18.37 3.34
C TYR A 840 -58.62 -19.04 2.77
N LYS A 841 -58.77 -19.98 1.87
CA LYS A 841 -57.71 -20.58 1.06
C LYS A 841 -58.00 -20.42 -0.43
N PHE A 842 -56.98 -20.23 -1.23
CA PHE A 842 -57.11 -20.22 -2.68
C PHE A 842 -57.43 -21.62 -3.19
N ILE A 843 -58.39 -21.71 -4.13
CA ILE A 843 -58.82 -22.97 -4.73
C ILE A 843 -58.28 -23.08 -6.16
N ASN A 844 -58.74 -22.21 -7.03
CA ASN A 844 -58.31 -22.22 -8.43
C ASN A 844 -58.59 -20.88 -9.11
N TRP A 845 -58.08 -20.73 -10.29
CA TRP A 845 -58.46 -19.68 -11.24
C TRP A 845 -59.60 -20.18 -12.12
N SER A 846 -60.53 -19.37 -12.49
CA SER A 846 -61.54 -19.57 -13.53
C SER A 846 -61.48 -18.52 -14.61
N LYS A 847 -61.93 -18.85 -15.80
CA LYS A 847 -61.87 -18.02 -17.00
C LYS A 847 -63.10 -18.29 -17.87
N ASN A 848 -63.45 -17.30 -18.68
CA ASN A 848 -64.63 -17.41 -19.53
C ASN A 848 -64.29 -17.83 -20.96
N ASN A 849 -63.10 -17.51 -21.48
CA ASN A 849 -62.74 -17.77 -22.85
C ASN A 849 -61.97 -19.13 -22.97
N ALA A 850 -62.35 -19.97 -23.91
CA ALA A 850 -61.74 -21.27 -24.12
C ALA A 850 -60.28 -21.16 -24.61
N THR A 851 -59.93 -20.12 -25.34
CA THR A 851 -58.59 -19.85 -25.88
C THR A 851 -57.62 -19.32 -24.86
N THR A 852 -58.09 -18.80 -23.72
CA THR A 852 -57.27 -18.34 -22.62
C THR A 852 -56.67 -19.55 -21.85
N THR A 853 -55.42 -19.46 -21.49
CA THR A 853 -54.76 -20.49 -20.63
C THR A 853 -54.27 -19.84 -19.32
N ILE A 854 -54.54 -20.51 -18.20
CA ILE A 854 -53.97 -20.18 -16.89
C ILE A 854 -53.27 -21.42 -16.39
N THR A 855 -51.92 -21.34 -16.22
CA THR A 855 -51.14 -22.52 -15.90
C THR A 855 -50.17 -22.23 -14.73
N PRO A 856 -50.21 -23.02 -13.68
CA PRO A 856 -51.21 -24.06 -13.34
C PRO A 856 -52.51 -23.46 -12.79
N ILE A 857 -53.66 -23.94 -13.20
CA ILE A 857 -54.98 -23.36 -12.87
C ILE A 857 -55.36 -23.52 -11.39
N ASN A 858 -54.86 -24.56 -10.73
CA ASN A 858 -55.15 -24.85 -9.32
C ASN A 858 -54.08 -24.35 -8.35
N ASN A 859 -53.16 -23.49 -8.79
CA ASN A 859 -52.12 -22.91 -7.96
C ASN A 859 -52.33 -21.37 -7.85
N LYS A 860 -52.17 -20.83 -6.66
CA LYS A 860 -52.24 -19.39 -6.43
C LYS A 860 -51.22 -18.59 -7.28
N ASN A 861 -50.07 -19.20 -7.61
CA ASN A 861 -49.11 -18.67 -8.58
C ASN A 861 -49.39 -19.29 -9.95
N ALA A 862 -49.79 -18.49 -10.92
CA ALA A 862 -50.10 -18.97 -12.26
C ALA A 862 -49.60 -18.01 -13.33
N THR A 863 -49.57 -18.45 -14.57
CA THR A 863 -49.29 -17.64 -15.75
C THR A 863 -50.53 -17.55 -16.61
N LEU A 864 -50.97 -16.31 -16.91
CA LEU A 864 -52.08 -16.05 -17.82
C LEU A 864 -51.56 -15.77 -19.23
N ASN A 865 -52.09 -16.51 -20.21
CA ASN A 865 -52.00 -16.16 -21.63
C ASN A 865 -53.40 -16.12 -22.21
N TYR A 866 -53.73 -15.08 -22.99
CA TYR A 866 -55.03 -14.82 -23.53
C TYR A 866 -54.97 -14.18 -24.93
N LEU A 867 -55.99 -14.32 -25.74
CA LEU A 867 -56.04 -13.77 -27.11
C LEU A 867 -57.15 -12.74 -27.30
N ASP A 868 -58.23 -12.79 -26.54
CA ASP A 868 -59.42 -11.96 -26.63
C ASP A 868 -59.84 -11.48 -25.22
N LYS A 869 -60.87 -10.60 -25.16
CA LYS A 869 -61.42 -10.16 -23.88
C LYS A 869 -61.69 -11.34 -22.94
N GLU A 870 -61.26 -11.19 -21.71
CA GLU A 870 -61.30 -12.25 -20.73
C GLU A 870 -61.79 -11.79 -19.37
N VAL A 871 -62.42 -12.68 -18.62
CA VAL A 871 -62.71 -12.51 -17.21
C VAL A 871 -61.98 -13.58 -16.42
N VAL A 872 -61.03 -13.17 -15.62
CA VAL A 872 -60.22 -14.05 -14.76
C VAL A 872 -60.70 -13.91 -13.32
N VAL A 873 -61.12 -15.01 -12.69
CA VAL A 873 -61.59 -14.99 -11.32
C VAL A 873 -60.71 -15.88 -10.45
N ALA A 874 -60.24 -15.33 -9.32
CA ALA A 874 -59.60 -16.08 -8.26
C ALA A 874 -60.69 -16.61 -7.29
N ASN A 875 -60.80 -17.94 -7.18
CA ASN A 875 -61.77 -18.58 -6.31
C ASN A 875 -61.14 -18.94 -4.97
N PHE A 876 -61.88 -18.61 -3.90
CA PHE A 876 -61.46 -18.87 -2.52
C PHE A 876 -62.52 -19.63 -1.76
N GLU A 877 -62.13 -20.49 -0.82
CA GLU A 877 -63.00 -21.29 0.03
C GLU A 877 -62.77 -20.91 1.50
N TYR A 878 -63.82 -20.83 2.27
CA TYR A 878 -63.73 -20.58 3.69
C TYR A 878 -63.11 -21.78 4.41
N VAL A 879 -62.10 -21.55 5.25
CA VAL A 879 -61.51 -22.54 6.13
C VAL A 879 -61.83 -22.20 7.56
N PRO A 880 -62.67 -22.97 8.23
CA PRO A 880 -62.95 -22.74 9.64
C PRO A 880 -61.65 -22.84 10.45
N PRO A 881 -61.46 -22.00 11.47
CA PRO A 881 -60.26 -22.04 12.28
C PRO A 881 -60.13 -23.46 12.91
N PRO A 882 -58.93 -24.03 12.86
CA PRO A 882 -58.69 -25.33 13.50
C PRO A 882 -58.92 -25.24 15.00
N PRO A 883 -59.38 -26.32 15.64
CA PRO A 883 -59.48 -26.37 17.11
C PRO A 883 -58.08 -26.07 17.68
N PRO A 884 -58.00 -25.44 18.88
CA PRO A 884 -56.72 -25.05 19.45
C PRO A 884 -55.81 -26.27 19.56
N PRO A 885 -54.57 -26.25 19.11
CA PRO A 885 -53.66 -27.36 19.21
C PRO A 885 -53.34 -27.68 20.68
N PRO A 886 -53.12 -28.96 21.00
CA PRO A 886 -52.63 -29.32 22.33
C PRO A 886 -51.30 -28.62 22.60
N PRO A 887 -50.95 -28.28 23.85
CA PRO A 887 -49.75 -27.53 24.17
C PRO A 887 -48.52 -28.26 23.69
N LEU A 888 -47.72 -27.59 22.88
CA LEU A 888 -46.42 -28.07 22.44
C LEU A 888 -45.49 -28.29 23.62
N PRO A 889 -44.63 -29.30 23.60
CA PRO A 889 -43.63 -29.48 24.64
C PRO A 889 -42.66 -28.30 24.62
N THR A 890 -42.35 -27.83 25.78
CA THR A 890 -41.45 -26.72 26.07
C THR A 890 -40.05 -27.09 25.55
N LEU A 891 -39.59 -26.46 24.48
CA LEU A 891 -38.18 -26.46 24.08
C LEU A 891 -37.40 -25.64 25.08
N THR A 892 -36.69 -26.27 25.98
CA THR A 892 -35.76 -25.64 26.92
C THR A 892 -34.45 -25.36 26.20
N GLY A 893 -34.30 -24.14 25.70
CA GLY A 893 -33.02 -23.63 25.14
C GLY A 893 -33.26 -22.40 24.29
N VAL A 894 -32.78 -21.24 24.75
CA VAL A 894 -32.75 -20.01 23.94
C VAL A 894 -31.57 -20.10 22.99
N VAL A 895 -31.81 -20.06 21.67
CA VAL A 895 -30.78 -20.04 20.65
C VAL A 895 -30.29 -18.59 20.51
N LYS A 896 -29.07 -18.32 20.96
CA LYS A 896 -28.43 -17.00 20.92
C LYS A 896 -27.60 -16.81 19.63
N ASP A 897 -28.29 -16.65 18.54
CA ASP A 897 -27.68 -16.50 17.23
C ASP A 897 -27.68 -15.02 16.82
N VAL A 898 -26.46 -14.45 16.64
CA VAL A 898 -26.23 -13.03 16.29
C VAL A 898 -25.13 -12.97 15.25
N PHE A 899 -25.43 -12.39 14.09
CA PHE A 899 -24.44 -12.11 13.07
C PHE A 899 -24.22 -10.60 12.94
N ILE A 900 -22.98 -10.14 13.11
CA ILE A 900 -22.56 -8.74 12.98
C ILE A 900 -21.60 -8.67 11.80
N PRO A 901 -21.87 -7.85 10.76
CA PRO A 901 -20.98 -7.68 9.63
C PRO A 901 -19.61 -7.11 10.04
N ASN A 902 -18.54 -7.56 9.43
CA ASN A 902 -17.20 -6.99 9.62
C ASN A 902 -16.84 -5.92 8.55
N ALA A 903 -17.68 -5.75 7.53
CA ALA A 903 -17.57 -4.70 6.53
C ALA A 903 -18.91 -4.43 5.84
N PHE A 904 -19.10 -3.21 5.32
CA PHE A 904 -20.23 -2.88 4.45
C PHE A 904 -19.85 -1.77 3.46
N SER A 905 -20.60 -1.68 2.34
CA SER A 905 -20.30 -0.78 1.24
C SER A 905 -21.57 -0.06 0.75
N PRO A 906 -21.88 1.14 1.27
CA PRO A 906 -23.05 1.91 0.87
C PRO A 906 -22.84 2.58 -0.50
N ASN A 907 -22.82 1.77 -1.57
CA ASN A 907 -22.61 2.18 -2.96
C ASN A 907 -23.89 2.18 -3.80
N GLY A 908 -25.01 1.69 -3.24
CA GLY A 908 -26.33 1.67 -3.87
C GLY A 908 -26.56 0.51 -4.84
N ASP A 909 -25.75 -0.58 -4.77
CA ASP A 909 -25.88 -1.75 -5.64
C ASP A 909 -26.87 -2.82 -5.10
N GLY A 910 -27.47 -2.56 -3.93
CA GLY A 910 -28.40 -3.46 -3.25
C GLY A 910 -27.72 -4.58 -2.45
N LYS A 911 -26.38 -4.58 -2.33
CA LYS A 911 -25.63 -5.55 -1.57
C LYS A 911 -24.76 -4.88 -0.53
N ASN A 912 -24.98 -5.22 0.74
CA ASN A 912 -24.23 -4.68 1.88
C ASN A 912 -24.24 -3.13 1.96
N ASP A 913 -25.31 -2.49 1.48
CA ASP A 913 -25.47 -1.04 1.54
C ASP A 913 -25.75 -0.52 2.97
N LEU A 914 -26.10 -1.40 3.90
CA LEU A 914 -26.34 -1.06 5.28
C LEU A 914 -25.47 -1.94 6.21
N PHE A 915 -24.90 -1.33 7.23
CA PHE A 915 -24.38 -2.08 8.37
C PHE A 915 -25.57 -2.54 9.23
N ASN A 916 -26.02 -3.77 9.03
CA ASN A 916 -27.19 -4.34 9.67
C ASN A 916 -26.86 -5.61 10.44
N VAL A 917 -27.17 -5.63 11.73
CA VAL A 917 -27.02 -6.80 12.62
C VAL A 917 -28.15 -7.77 12.38
N ARG A 918 -27.85 -9.00 12.01
CA ARG A 918 -28.85 -10.07 11.81
C ARG A 918 -28.99 -10.88 13.08
N LEU A 919 -30.23 -11.08 13.50
CA LEU A 919 -30.59 -11.70 14.77
C LEU A 919 -31.31 -13.01 14.54
N GLY A 920 -31.01 -14.01 15.36
CA GLY A 920 -31.76 -15.26 15.43
C GLY A 920 -33.17 -15.08 16.03
N ILE A 921 -33.97 -16.13 15.90
CA ILE A 921 -35.41 -16.14 16.21
C ILE A 921 -35.73 -15.81 17.69
N ASP A 922 -34.79 -15.99 18.60
CA ASP A 922 -34.97 -15.77 20.04
C ASP A 922 -34.53 -14.38 20.52
N ALA A 923 -34.00 -13.54 19.62
CA ALA A 923 -33.71 -12.14 19.94
C ALA A 923 -35.04 -11.34 19.98
N ILE A 924 -35.25 -10.60 21.06
CA ILE A 924 -36.49 -9.81 21.31
C ILE A 924 -36.23 -8.31 21.45
N GLY A 925 -34.98 -7.89 21.35
CA GLY A 925 -34.59 -6.49 21.40
C GLY A 925 -33.14 -6.34 21.11
N ILE A 926 -32.78 -5.18 20.53
CA ILE A 926 -31.41 -4.82 20.16
C ILE A 926 -31.15 -3.36 20.54
N ASP A 927 -29.90 -3.05 20.83
CA ASP A 927 -29.37 -1.70 21.00
C ASP A 927 -28.01 -1.65 20.32
N VAL A 928 -27.90 -0.95 19.18
CA VAL A 928 -26.69 -0.83 18.36
C VAL A 928 -26.17 0.58 18.46
N THR A 929 -24.92 0.73 18.87
CA THR A 929 -24.22 2.01 18.85
C THR A 929 -22.92 1.84 18.04
N LEU A 930 -22.67 2.72 17.08
CA LEU A 930 -21.48 2.75 16.25
C LEU A 930 -20.67 4.02 16.52
N PHE A 931 -19.35 3.85 16.54
CA PHE A 931 -18.42 4.94 16.84
C PHE A 931 -17.38 5.05 15.72
N ASP A 932 -16.94 6.26 15.45
CA ASP A 932 -15.76 6.48 14.61
C ASP A 932 -14.46 6.14 15.38
N ARG A 933 -13.35 6.17 14.69
CA ARG A 933 -12.01 5.87 15.26
C ARG A 933 -11.58 6.85 16.38
N TRP A 934 -12.28 7.95 16.55
CA TRP A 934 -12.03 8.95 17.61
C TRP A 934 -12.99 8.79 18.80
N GLY A 935 -13.88 7.80 18.75
CA GLY A 935 -14.87 7.53 19.78
C GLY A 935 -16.13 8.39 19.71
N ALA A 936 -16.34 9.14 18.61
CA ALA A 936 -17.57 9.87 18.39
C ALA A 936 -18.69 8.93 17.93
N GLU A 937 -19.89 8.99 18.53
CA GLU A 937 -21.05 8.23 18.11
C GLU A 937 -21.54 8.71 16.74
N VAL A 938 -21.56 7.79 15.75
CA VAL A 938 -22.00 8.07 14.37
C VAL A 938 -23.37 7.50 14.05
N PHE A 939 -23.82 6.50 14.79
CA PHE A 939 -25.15 5.90 14.63
C PHE A 939 -25.59 5.22 15.92
N HIS A 940 -26.86 5.36 16.25
CA HIS A 940 -27.51 4.62 17.33
C HIS A 940 -28.91 4.21 16.92
N SER A 941 -29.28 2.95 17.20
CA SER A 941 -30.64 2.45 16.99
C SER A 941 -31.00 1.33 17.96
N THR A 942 -32.24 1.34 18.43
CA THR A 942 -32.84 0.28 19.24
C THR A 942 -33.92 -0.51 18.48
N LYS A 943 -34.05 -0.28 17.16
CA LYS A 943 -35.01 -0.96 16.32
C LYS A 943 -34.43 -2.23 15.73
N MET A 944 -35.19 -3.32 15.79
CA MET A 944 -34.85 -4.58 15.12
C MET A 944 -34.77 -4.36 13.60
N ASN A 945 -33.72 -4.90 12.98
CA ASN A 945 -33.44 -4.78 11.53
C ASN A 945 -33.18 -3.37 11.00
N ASP A 946 -32.88 -2.42 11.87
CA ASP A 946 -32.37 -1.12 11.47
C ASP A 946 -30.87 -1.18 11.17
N GLY A 947 -30.40 -0.42 10.18
CA GLY A 947 -29.00 -0.45 9.75
C GLY A 947 -28.47 0.94 9.40
N TRP A 948 -27.19 1.15 9.62
CA TRP A 948 -26.51 2.39 9.27
C TRP A 948 -26.16 2.43 7.78
N ASP A 949 -26.51 3.50 7.11
CA ASP A 949 -26.30 3.75 5.68
C ASP A 949 -24.95 4.43 5.36
N GLY A 950 -24.09 4.60 6.35
CA GLY A 950 -22.80 5.26 6.19
C GLY A 950 -22.90 6.79 6.11
N LEU A 951 -24.02 7.39 6.53
CA LEU A 951 -24.16 8.84 6.65
C LEU A 951 -24.02 9.27 8.13
N TYR A 952 -23.31 10.37 8.34
CA TYR A 952 -23.22 11.04 9.64
C TYR A 952 -23.60 12.52 9.46
N LYS A 953 -24.63 12.98 10.17
CA LYS A 953 -25.19 14.33 10.07
C LYS A 953 -25.51 14.73 8.61
N GLY A 954 -26.03 13.78 7.81
CA GLY A 954 -26.43 13.98 6.41
C GLY A 954 -25.28 14.06 5.41
N LYS A 955 -24.05 13.76 5.82
CA LYS A 955 -22.88 13.67 4.95
C LYS A 955 -22.33 12.24 4.96
N LYS A 956 -21.68 11.86 3.87
CA LYS A 956 -20.99 10.56 3.81
C LYS A 956 -19.90 10.52 4.87
N ALA A 957 -19.94 9.51 5.74
CA ALA A 957 -18.90 9.25 6.71
C ALA A 957 -17.61 8.77 5.99
N ASP A 958 -16.44 9.02 6.56
CA ASP A 958 -15.15 8.66 5.98
C ASP A 958 -15.00 7.14 5.87
N MET A 959 -14.37 6.66 4.80
CA MET A 959 -14.00 5.24 4.68
C MET A 959 -12.97 4.89 5.75
N GLY A 960 -13.08 3.69 6.30
CA GLY A 960 -12.14 3.20 7.31
C GLY A 960 -12.80 2.36 8.39
N THR A 961 -12.07 2.11 9.46
CA THR A 961 -12.52 1.28 10.57
C THR A 961 -13.37 2.07 11.55
N TYR A 962 -14.49 1.49 11.93
CA TYR A 962 -15.46 1.96 12.92
C TYR A 962 -15.59 0.91 14.02
N GLN A 963 -16.05 1.31 15.19
CA GLN A 963 -16.28 0.40 16.31
C GLN A 963 -17.78 0.26 16.55
N TYR A 964 -18.19 -0.92 17.05
CA TYR A 964 -19.57 -1.14 17.43
C TYR A 964 -19.69 -1.66 18.88
N VAL A 965 -20.80 -1.28 19.50
CA VAL A 965 -21.32 -1.89 20.71
C VAL A 965 -22.76 -2.32 20.41
N VAL A 966 -23.01 -3.63 20.43
CA VAL A 966 -24.32 -4.21 20.15
C VAL A 966 -24.81 -4.98 21.37
N LYS A 967 -25.93 -4.59 21.93
CA LYS A 967 -26.58 -5.30 23.02
C LYS A 967 -27.82 -5.99 22.49
N VAL A 968 -27.94 -7.29 22.66
CA VAL A 968 -29.09 -8.09 22.20
C VAL A 968 -29.79 -8.69 23.41
N LYS A 969 -31.08 -8.46 23.50
CA LYS A 969 -31.95 -9.04 24.51
C LYS A 969 -32.65 -10.27 23.91
N PHE A 970 -32.48 -11.41 24.56
CA PHE A 970 -33.09 -12.67 24.14
C PHE A 970 -34.32 -13.04 24.98
N ARG A 971 -35.13 -13.94 24.46
CA ARG A 971 -36.22 -14.56 25.22
C ARG A 971 -35.66 -15.15 26.51
N GLY A 972 -36.32 -14.90 27.64
CA GLY A 972 -35.80 -15.24 28.96
C GLY A 972 -35.02 -14.09 29.64
N ASN A 973 -35.08 -12.89 29.08
CA ASN A 973 -34.51 -11.63 29.62
C ASN A 973 -32.97 -11.59 29.76
N SER A 974 -32.23 -12.53 29.19
CA SER A 974 -30.77 -12.39 29.11
C SER A 974 -30.40 -11.30 28.08
N VAL A 975 -29.42 -10.48 28.46
CA VAL A 975 -28.84 -9.47 27.54
C VAL A 975 -27.38 -9.83 27.33
N GLU A 976 -26.98 -9.90 26.08
CA GLU A 976 -25.57 -10.07 25.70
C GLU A 976 -25.05 -8.84 25.00
N THR A 977 -23.77 -8.54 25.25
CA THR A 977 -23.08 -7.38 24.62
C THR A 977 -21.96 -7.89 23.74
N TYR A 978 -21.96 -7.43 22.50
CA TYR A 978 -20.96 -7.70 21.48
C TYR A 978 -20.23 -6.40 21.16
N THR A 979 -18.92 -6.43 21.13
CA THR A 979 -18.07 -5.29 20.76
C THR A 979 -17.05 -5.72 19.73
N GLY A 980 -16.69 -4.83 18.84
CA GLY A 980 -15.68 -5.10 17.80
C GLY A 980 -15.61 -3.96 16.83
N ASP A 981 -14.92 -4.21 15.74
CA ASP A 981 -14.71 -3.25 14.65
C ASP A 981 -15.24 -3.78 13.33
N PHE A 982 -15.57 -2.85 12.45
CA PHE A 982 -15.99 -3.12 11.08
C PHE A 982 -15.47 -2.04 10.15
N THR A 983 -15.40 -2.35 8.86
CA THR A 983 -14.86 -1.43 7.87
C THR A 983 -15.96 -0.88 6.96
N LEU A 984 -16.04 0.45 6.83
CA LEU A 984 -16.81 1.11 5.80
C LEU A 984 -15.95 1.28 4.55
N VAL A 985 -16.39 0.69 3.43
CA VAL A 985 -15.80 0.82 2.10
C VAL A 985 -16.81 1.40 1.12
N ARG A 986 -16.37 1.99 0.01
CA ARG A 986 -17.26 2.52 -1.04
C ARG A 986 -16.70 2.25 -2.41
#